data_6bdbd621b9afa0672cd0c89b73bc9a6a
#
_entry.id   6bdbd621b9afa0672cd0c89b73bc9a6a
#
_cell.length_a   1.000
_cell.length_b   1.000
_cell.length_c   1.000
_cell.angle_alpha   90.00
_cell.angle_beta   90.00
_cell.angle_gamma   90.00
#
_symmetry.space_group_name_H-M   'P 1'
#
loop_
_entity.id
_entity.type
_entity.pdbx_description
1 polymer ?
#
loop_
_entity_poly.entity_id
_entity_poly.type
_entity_poly.pdbx_seq_one_letter_code
_entity_poly.pdbx_strand_id
1 'polypeptide(L)'
;LTYAEAAQCAESFTEHLRKARISKGERVMLWGENRPEWVVALWGCLLEGVVAVPLDFRSSTAMVRRVAGIVEARALLIGPGVEPPLDLPCPVWPMRSVLDAPRAVHAPAAGVAPDDLAEILFTSGATGEPKGVTLTHRNILANLKPIDDGVEKYRKYMGPFRPIRFLNLLPLSHMFGQSMAAFIPAMIEGSGFFTSGYTPRDVMHLIRRRRISVLVCVPQMLQMLRSEIEHLFPESKEPRRGAKWYAGWWQYRRVHRRFGWKFWAFIVGAAPLDSELEEFWRKLGFLVIQGYGLTETAPVATLNHPFETRKGSVGKPISGVEIRIAPDGEILLRGENVTPGYYGDSGADIRDSEGWLHTGDIGELDAENRLRILGRKKEMIVGASGLNVFPEDVERALNVIPGVRESAVVGAKLPEGERVHAVLVLENGARADEIVTEANRALEAHQRIYGFSIWPGTALPRTSGTNKLKRTEIAAWVAGTPVRSPQAADTVEDIIRKYAGARRLGPDSSLEDLGLSSLDRIQLTMELEQRTGVRVDEGARTVGELTLARPMEPLAAEDAEFPSWSRSLPANILRHIALPLLILPLTRLFAWIKVEGRENLRGLEGPVIFASNHQSHFDVPAILYALPGRLRYRATPAMAKEFFDAHFHPERHGLGERFTNGLNYFLASLVFNAFPLPQRESGARDALRYAGELASDGYCVIIFPEGKRTDAGEIMPFQPGVGMLASRLGIPAVPVKLEGLERVLHKSAKMATPGQAKVKFGVPLRLEGSDYAGLAKRVEEAVRAL
;
A
#
# COMPACT_ATOMS: atom_id res chain seq x y z
N LEU A 1 -2.85 1.78 -16.74
CA LEU A 1 -2.50 2.74 -17.78
C LEU A 1 -1.10 2.48 -18.31
N THR A 2 -0.92 2.58 -19.63
CA THR A 2 0.39 2.70 -20.28
C THR A 2 0.85 4.16 -20.22
N TYR A 3 2.12 4.42 -20.43
CA TYR A 3 2.62 5.80 -20.48
C TYR A 3 2.01 6.62 -21.63
N ALA A 4 1.75 5.97 -22.76
CA ALA A 4 1.06 6.62 -23.88
C ALA A 4 -0.37 7.04 -23.52
N GLU A 5 -1.14 6.17 -22.88
CA GLU A 5 -2.47 6.50 -22.37
C GLU A 5 -2.42 7.59 -21.30
N ALA A 6 -1.47 7.51 -20.36
CA ALA A 6 -1.31 8.51 -19.32
C ALA A 6 -0.93 9.89 -19.90
N ALA A 7 -0.03 9.95 -20.87
CA ALA A 7 0.33 11.18 -21.56
C ALA A 7 -0.89 11.78 -22.29
N GLN A 8 -1.63 10.96 -23.03
CA GLN A 8 -2.83 11.39 -23.72
C GLN A 8 -3.91 11.92 -22.76
N CYS A 9 -4.11 11.26 -21.61
CA CYS A 9 -5.03 11.76 -20.58
C CYS A 9 -4.53 13.07 -19.97
N ALA A 10 -3.22 13.23 -19.72
CA ALA A 10 -2.64 14.46 -19.20
C ALA A 10 -2.81 15.61 -20.21
N GLU A 11 -2.57 15.39 -21.49
CA GLU A 11 -2.84 16.37 -22.56
C GLU A 11 -4.33 16.74 -22.63
N SER A 12 -5.22 15.75 -22.53
CA SER A 12 -6.66 16.02 -22.49
C SER A 12 -7.07 16.85 -21.27
N PHE A 13 -6.41 16.63 -20.13
CA PHE A 13 -6.64 17.38 -18.91
C PHE A 13 -6.16 18.83 -19.05
N THR A 14 -5.06 19.13 -19.78
CA THR A 14 -4.66 20.53 -20.06
C THR A 14 -5.76 21.29 -20.79
N GLU A 15 -6.44 20.65 -21.75
CA GLU A 15 -7.57 21.25 -22.45
C GLU A 15 -8.76 21.54 -21.50
N HIS A 16 -8.99 20.63 -20.54
CA HIS A 16 -10.01 20.85 -19.50
C HIS A 16 -9.68 22.08 -18.62
N LEU A 17 -8.41 22.22 -18.22
CA LEU A 17 -7.92 23.38 -17.47
C LEU A 17 -8.16 24.68 -18.25
N ARG A 18 -7.82 24.72 -19.56
CA ARG A 18 -8.04 25.89 -20.43
C ARG A 18 -9.52 26.24 -20.57
N LYS A 19 -10.40 25.24 -20.76
CA LYS A 19 -11.85 25.43 -20.81
C LYS A 19 -12.40 26.01 -19.51
N ALA A 20 -11.83 25.61 -18.38
CA ALA A 20 -12.14 26.17 -17.07
C ALA A 20 -11.48 27.55 -16.81
N ARG A 21 -10.75 28.10 -17.79
CA ARG A 21 -9.99 29.35 -17.71
C ARG A 21 -8.95 29.33 -16.59
N ILE A 22 -8.33 28.16 -16.37
CA ILE A 22 -7.19 28.01 -15.46
C ILE A 22 -5.94 28.04 -16.31
N SER A 23 -5.08 29.02 -16.05
CA SER A 23 -3.90 29.33 -16.85
C SER A 23 -2.61 29.13 -16.05
N LYS A 24 -1.49 29.23 -16.75
CA LYS A 24 -0.14 29.14 -16.18
C LYS A 24 0.00 29.99 -14.90
N GLY A 25 0.60 29.40 -13.86
CA GLY A 25 0.81 30.04 -12.56
C GLY A 25 -0.39 30.00 -11.61
N GLU A 26 -1.60 29.63 -12.08
CA GLU A 26 -2.73 29.42 -11.19
C GLU A 26 -2.64 28.06 -10.48
N ARG A 27 -3.29 27.92 -9.34
CA ARG A 27 -3.11 26.81 -8.40
C ARG A 27 -4.28 25.85 -8.46
N VAL A 28 -3.98 24.55 -8.62
CA VAL A 28 -4.95 23.45 -8.60
C VAL A 28 -4.55 22.47 -7.50
N MET A 29 -5.48 22.20 -6.59
CA MET A 29 -5.27 21.29 -5.48
C MET A 29 -5.55 19.85 -5.89
N LEU A 30 -4.72 18.90 -5.41
CA LEU A 30 -4.87 17.48 -5.63
C LEU A 30 -5.04 16.79 -4.28
N TRP A 31 -6.24 16.25 -4.00
CA TRP A 31 -6.56 15.62 -2.73
C TRP A 31 -7.19 14.24 -2.92
N GLY A 32 -6.49 13.19 -2.55
CA GLY A 32 -6.96 11.81 -2.70
C GLY A 32 -5.87 10.78 -2.47
N GLU A 33 -6.27 9.52 -2.51
CA GLU A 33 -5.36 8.37 -2.39
C GLU A 33 -4.38 8.25 -3.56
N ASN A 34 -3.32 7.45 -3.34
CA ASN A 34 -2.35 7.11 -4.38
C ASN A 34 -3.01 6.32 -5.51
N ARG A 35 -3.18 6.94 -6.67
CA ARG A 35 -3.83 6.34 -7.85
C ARG A 35 -3.19 6.83 -9.15
N PRO A 36 -3.34 6.08 -10.26
CA PRO A 36 -2.86 6.53 -11.57
C PRO A 36 -3.46 7.88 -12.00
N GLU A 37 -4.75 8.12 -11.67
CA GLU A 37 -5.46 9.37 -11.97
C GLU A 37 -4.77 10.59 -11.33
N TRP A 38 -4.24 10.41 -10.13
CA TRP A 38 -3.50 11.43 -9.42
C TRP A 38 -2.22 11.84 -10.19
N VAL A 39 -1.48 10.83 -10.70
CA VAL A 39 -0.26 11.05 -11.50
C VAL A 39 -0.60 11.77 -12.83
N VAL A 40 -1.69 11.38 -13.48
CA VAL A 40 -2.17 12.04 -14.70
C VAL A 40 -2.54 13.50 -14.43
N ALA A 41 -3.25 13.78 -13.33
CA ALA A 41 -3.60 15.15 -12.92
C ALA A 41 -2.36 16.00 -12.68
N LEU A 42 -1.36 15.46 -11.96
CA LEU A 42 -0.07 16.13 -11.76
C LEU A 42 0.60 16.48 -13.09
N TRP A 43 0.75 15.50 -13.99
CA TRP A 43 1.40 15.73 -15.29
C TRP A 43 0.65 16.75 -16.13
N GLY A 44 -0.68 16.72 -16.11
CA GLY A 44 -1.48 17.73 -16.82
C GLY A 44 -1.29 19.14 -16.27
N CYS A 45 -1.20 19.31 -14.94
CA CYS A 45 -0.85 20.58 -14.34
C CYS A 45 0.55 21.04 -14.78
N LEU A 46 1.55 20.18 -14.70
CA LEU A 46 2.93 20.48 -15.10
C LEU A 46 3.03 20.87 -16.60
N LEU A 47 2.32 20.17 -17.49
CA LEU A 47 2.29 20.45 -18.92
C LEU A 47 1.66 21.83 -19.23
N GLU A 48 0.67 22.25 -18.48
CA GLU A 48 0.00 23.55 -18.68
C GLU A 48 0.68 24.68 -17.91
N GLY A 49 1.69 24.37 -17.07
CA GLY A 49 2.35 25.34 -16.19
C GLY A 49 1.43 25.79 -15.04
N VAL A 50 0.41 25.01 -14.75
CA VAL A 50 -0.47 25.20 -13.59
C VAL A 50 0.23 24.63 -12.37
N VAL A 51 0.22 25.37 -11.27
CA VAL A 51 0.90 24.98 -10.04
C VAL A 51 0.08 23.93 -9.32
N ALA A 52 0.62 22.71 -9.18
CA ALA A 52 -0.02 21.65 -8.42
C ALA A 52 0.15 21.91 -6.91
N VAL A 53 -0.93 21.69 -6.14
CA VAL A 53 -0.92 21.78 -4.68
C VAL A 53 -1.39 20.44 -4.10
N PRO A 54 -0.46 19.50 -3.94
CA PRO A 54 -0.76 18.18 -3.39
C PRO A 54 -1.12 18.24 -1.91
N LEU A 55 -2.19 17.52 -1.54
CA LEU A 55 -2.61 17.36 -0.14
C LEU A 55 -2.64 15.88 0.24
N ASP A 56 -2.20 15.57 1.44
CA ASP A 56 -2.34 14.23 1.98
C ASP A 56 -3.83 13.86 2.08
N PHE A 57 -4.21 12.69 1.60
CA PHE A 57 -5.62 12.25 1.61
C PHE A 57 -6.22 12.21 3.03
N ARG A 58 -5.37 12.12 4.07
CA ARG A 58 -5.73 12.15 5.49
C ARG A 58 -5.88 13.56 6.06
N SER A 59 -5.62 14.60 5.26
CA SER A 59 -5.80 15.97 5.69
C SER A 59 -7.25 16.23 6.10
N SER A 60 -7.45 16.95 7.20
CA SER A 60 -8.79 17.33 7.61
C SER A 60 -9.41 18.33 6.62
N THR A 61 -10.72 18.32 6.52
CA THR A 61 -11.48 19.29 5.70
C THR A 61 -11.17 20.74 6.09
N ALA A 62 -10.89 21.01 7.37
CA ALA A 62 -10.44 22.31 7.85
C ALA A 62 -9.08 22.72 7.26
N MET A 63 -8.15 21.77 7.18
CA MET A 63 -6.84 21.99 6.56
C MET A 63 -6.97 22.23 5.06
N VAL A 64 -7.79 21.44 4.36
CA VAL A 64 -8.05 21.61 2.92
C VAL A 64 -8.62 23.00 2.64
N ARG A 65 -9.62 23.44 3.42
CA ARG A 65 -10.19 24.78 3.31
C ARG A 65 -9.17 25.88 3.54
N ARG A 66 -8.34 25.72 4.58
CA ARG A 66 -7.30 26.70 4.92
C ARG A 66 -6.28 26.83 3.80
N VAL A 67 -5.78 25.71 3.27
CA VAL A 67 -4.83 25.72 2.15
C VAL A 67 -5.47 26.32 0.90
N ALA A 68 -6.74 25.98 0.60
CA ALA A 68 -7.45 26.55 -0.54
C ALA A 68 -7.49 28.09 -0.49
N GLY A 69 -7.70 28.66 0.71
CA GLY A 69 -7.64 30.10 0.91
C GLY A 69 -6.25 30.70 0.78
N ILE A 70 -5.23 30.03 1.35
CA ILE A 70 -3.82 30.51 1.30
C ILE A 70 -3.32 30.56 -0.15
N VAL A 71 -3.59 29.52 -0.95
CA VAL A 71 -3.09 29.45 -2.33
C VAL A 71 -4.05 30.05 -3.34
N GLU A 72 -5.20 30.56 -2.91
CA GLU A 72 -6.27 31.04 -3.81
C GLU A 72 -6.57 30.01 -4.90
N ALA A 73 -6.90 28.80 -4.47
CA ALA A 73 -7.07 27.66 -5.37
C ALA A 73 -8.15 27.91 -6.43
N ARG A 74 -7.88 27.57 -7.69
CA ARG A 74 -8.81 27.68 -8.82
C ARG A 74 -9.69 26.46 -8.98
N ALA A 75 -9.22 25.30 -8.54
CA ALA A 75 -9.99 24.05 -8.51
C ALA A 75 -9.39 23.09 -7.47
N LEU A 76 -10.22 22.16 -7.01
CA LEU A 76 -9.81 20.99 -6.21
C LEU A 76 -10.18 19.70 -6.95
N LEU A 77 -9.20 18.86 -7.28
CA LEU A 77 -9.43 17.50 -7.71
C LEU A 77 -9.52 16.58 -6.50
N ILE A 78 -10.64 15.86 -6.40
CA ILE A 78 -10.92 14.97 -5.26
C ILE A 78 -10.93 13.51 -5.69
N GLY A 79 -10.15 12.68 -4.97
CA GLY A 79 -10.15 11.23 -5.12
C GLY A 79 -11.35 10.57 -4.44
N PRO A 80 -11.59 9.26 -4.71
CA PRO A 80 -12.59 8.52 -3.95
C PRO A 80 -12.17 8.39 -2.47
N GLY A 81 -13.16 8.32 -1.59
CA GLY A 81 -12.93 8.08 -0.14
C GLY A 81 -12.67 9.34 0.68
N VAL A 82 -12.70 10.52 0.07
CA VAL A 82 -12.66 11.82 0.77
C VAL A 82 -13.87 12.67 0.40
N GLU A 83 -14.38 13.44 1.35
CA GLU A 83 -15.53 14.33 1.15
C GLU A 83 -15.06 15.78 1.15
N PRO A 84 -15.44 16.59 0.15
CA PRO A 84 -15.03 17.99 0.07
C PRO A 84 -15.69 18.80 1.18
N PRO A 85 -14.99 19.84 1.69
CA PRO A 85 -15.63 20.85 2.54
C PRO A 85 -16.78 21.52 1.81
N LEU A 86 -17.88 21.83 2.53
CA LEU A 86 -19.09 22.44 1.95
C LEU A 86 -18.85 23.87 1.41
N ASP A 87 -17.89 24.62 1.98
CA ASP A 87 -17.67 26.04 1.68
C ASP A 87 -16.29 26.28 1.06
N LEU A 88 -16.00 25.61 -0.06
CA LEU A 88 -14.75 25.84 -0.79
C LEU A 88 -14.89 27.06 -1.72
N PRO A 89 -13.83 27.89 -1.85
CA PRO A 89 -13.85 29.06 -2.74
C PRO A 89 -13.68 28.69 -4.22
N CYS A 90 -13.56 27.40 -4.55
CA CYS A 90 -13.29 26.91 -5.89
C CYS A 90 -14.14 25.67 -6.24
N PRO A 91 -14.33 25.38 -7.55
CA PRO A 91 -15.02 24.17 -7.99
C PRO A 91 -14.27 22.90 -7.58
N VAL A 92 -15.05 21.84 -7.29
CA VAL A 92 -14.56 20.52 -6.96
C VAL A 92 -14.79 19.57 -8.13
N TRP A 93 -13.74 18.93 -8.60
CA TRP A 93 -13.80 17.97 -9.70
C TRP A 93 -13.43 16.58 -9.24
N PRO A 94 -14.16 15.53 -9.65
CA PRO A 94 -13.75 14.18 -9.39
C PRO A 94 -12.39 13.90 -10.07
N MET A 95 -11.41 13.37 -9.35
CA MET A 95 -10.09 13.07 -9.90
C MET A 95 -10.16 12.10 -11.08
N ARG A 96 -11.15 11.19 -11.07
CA ARG A 96 -11.39 10.26 -12.16
C ARG A 96 -11.68 10.96 -13.50
N SER A 97 -12.22 12.18 -13.48
CA SER A 97 -12.56 12.93 -14.70
C SER A 97 -11.35 13.18 -15.61
N VAL A 98 -10.12 13.12 -15.09
CA VAL A 98 -8.91 13.26 -15.90
C VAL A 98 -8.70 12.09 -16.89
N LEU A 99 -9.35 10.94 -16.66
CA LEU A 99 -9.31 9.78 -17.55
C LEU A 99 -10.44 9.78 -18.58
N ASP A 100 -11.53 10.50 -18.30
CA ASP A 100 -12.75 10.54 -19.12
C ASP A 100 -12.72 11.70 -20.13
N ALA A 101 -11.66 12.52 -20.12
CA ALA A 101 -11.53 13.66 -21.01
C ALA A 101 -11.43 13.17 -22.48
N PRO A 102 -12.13 13.85 -23.42
CA PRO A 102 -12.07 13.49 -24.84
C PRO A 102 -10.64 13.61 -25.35
N ARG A 103 -10.22 12.64 -26.17
CA ARG A 103 -8.85 12.57 -26.72
C ARG A 103 -8.54 13.86 -27.47
N ALA A 104 -7.63 14.65 -26.92
CA ALA A 104 -7.18 15.88 -27.56
C ALA A 104 -6.28 15.56 -28.76
N VAL A 105 -6.45 16.31 -29.83
CA VAL A 105 -5.46 16.40 -30.89
C VAL A 105 -4.42 17.41 -30.45
N HIS A 106 -3.18 17.02 -30.33
CA HIS A 106 -2.00 17.78 -29.89
C HIS A 106 -2.23 19.27 -29.64
N ALA A 107 -2.49 19.61 -28.37
CA ALA A 107 -2.52 21.02 -27.98
C ALA A 107 -1.05 21.53 -27.90
N PRO A 108 -0.76 22.74 -28.43
CA PRO A 108 0.57 23.32 -28.29
C PRO A 108 0.92 23.42 -26.80
N ALA A 109 2.16 23.01 -26.44
CA ALA A 109 2.64 23.12 -25.07
C ALA A 109 2.54 24.59 -24.61
N ALA A 110 2.07 24.80 -23.38
CA ALA A 110 2.21 26.10 -22.75
C ALA A 110 3.70 26.47 -22.69
N GLY A 111 4.04 27.74 -22.83
CA GLY A 111 5.42 28.22 -22.72
C GLY A 111 5.92 28.11 -21.26
N VAL A 112 6.13 26.88 -20.79
CA VAL A 112 6.62 26.58 -19.44
C VAL A 112 8.11 26.76 -19.40
N ALA A 113 8.61 27.57 -18.48
CA ALA A 113 10.03 27.81 -18.26
C ALA A 113 10.55 27.02 -17.05
N PRO A 114 11.85 26.70 -16.99
CA PRO A 114 12.42 25.99 -15.84
C PRO A 114 12.19 26.66 -14.48
N ASP A 115 12.13 27.99 -14.46
CA ASP A 115 11.96 28.76 -13.23
C ASP A 115 10.49 29.02 -12.85
N ASP A 116 9.54 28.54 -13.67
CA ASP A 116 8.13 28.57 -13.30
C ASP A 116 7.87 27.65 -12.10
N LEU A 117 6.92 28.04 -11.23
CA LEU A 117 6.47 27.19 -10.15
C LEU A 117 5.77 25.96 -10.71
N ALA A 118 6.19 24.80 -10.25
CA ALA A 118 5.59 23.51 -10.56
C ALA A 118 4.64 23.07 -9.47
N GLU A 119 5.05 23.19 -8.20
CA GLU A 119 4.30 22.70 -7.06
C GLU A 119 4.46 23.57 -5.80
N ILE A 120 3.43 23.50 -4.92
CA ILE A 120 3.48 24.03 -3.55
C ILE A 120 3.14 22.89 -2.61
N LEU A 121 4.11 22.45 -1.82
CA LEU A 121 3.98 21.31 -0.90
C LEU A 121 3.84 21.80 0.55
N PHE A 122 2.69 21.56 1.16
CA PHE A 122 2.47 21.98 2.55
C PHE A 122 3.06 20.95 3.53
N THR A 123 3.95 21.44 4.39
CA THR A 123 4.55 20.68 5.48
C THR A 123 4.01 21.15 6.82
N SER A 124 3.87 20.23 7.80
CA SER A 124 3.53 20.59 9.17
C SER A 124 4.74 21.27 9.82
N GLY A 125 4.74 22.60 9.81
CA GLY A 125 5.78 23.38 10.47
C GLY A 125 5.78 23.14 12.00
N ALA A 126 6.95 23.31 12.64
CA ALA A 126 7.10 23.22 14.10
C ALA A 126 6.24 24.23 14.89
N THR A 127 5.72 25.26 14.22
CA THR A 127 4.88 26.34 14.76
C THR A 127 3.37 26.04 14.68
N GLY A 128 2.96 24.88 14.13
CA GLY A 128 1.54 24.53 13.97
C GLY A 128 0.86 25.15 12.75
N GLU A 129 1.47 26.15 12.10
CA GLU A 129 0.99 26.70 10.83
C GLU A 129 1.58 25.95 9.64
N PRO A 130 0.76 25.58 8.64
CA PRO A 130 1.25 24.91 7.46
C PRO A 130 2.10 25.86 6.61
N LYS A 131 3.35 25.45 6.32
CA LYS A 131 4.23 26.20 5.41
C LYS A 131 4.24 25.53 4.05
N GLY A 132 3.96 26.29 2.99
CA GLY A 132 3.98 25.81 1.61
C GLY A 132 5.38 25.97 1.00
N VAL A 133 6.11 24.87 0.84
CA VAL A 133 7.38 24.85 0.13
C VAL A 133 7.12 25.02 -1.37
N THR A 134 7.73 26.00 -2.00
CA THR A 134 7.59 26.22 -3.44
C THR A 134 8.65 25.45 -4.20
N LEU A 135 8.27 24.70 -5.23
CA LEU A 135 9.22 24.00 -6.11
C LEU A 135 9.01 24.47 -7.55
N THR A 136 10.10 24.82 -8.21
CA THR A 136 10.12 25.12 -9.64
C THR A 136 10.36 23.85 -10.46
N HIS A 137 10.07 23.91 -11.77
CA HIS A 137 10.45 22.83 -12.69
C HIS A 137 11.96 22.56 -12.64
N ARG A 138 12.80 23.61 -12.51
CA ARG A 138 14.26 23.51 -12.36
C ARG A 138 14.62 22.68 -11.13
N ASN A 139 14.01 22.93 -9.97
CA ASN A 139 14.34 22.20 -8.74
C ASN A 139 14.07 20.69 -8.92
N ILE A 140 12.93 20.34 -9.53
CA ILE A 140 12.54 18.94 -9.77
C ILE A 140 13.51 18.29 -10.76
N LEU A 141 13.81 18.94 -11.88
CA LEU A 141 14.72 18.42 -12.90
C LEU A 141 16.16 18.27 -12.39
N ALA A 142 16.65 19.24 -11.59
CA ALA A 142 17.98 19.17 -10.96
C ALA A 142 18.12 17.97 -10.02
N ASN A 143 17.00 17.49 -9.47
CA ASN A 143 16.97 16.31 -8.63
C ASN A 143 16.88 15.00 -9.44
N LEU A 144 16.10 14.99 -10.52
CA LEU A 144 15.85 13.79 -11.32
C LEU A 144 16.99 13.44 -12.27
N LYS A 145 17.59 14.45 -12.91
CA LYS A 145 18.64 14.25 -13.92
C LYS A 145 19.86 13.46 -13.40
N PRO A 146 20.42 13.75 -12.21
CA PRO A 146 21.54 12.96 -11.66
C PRO A 146 21.20 11.49 -11.45
N ILE A 147 19.94 11.18 -11.12
CA ILE A 147 19.46 9.80 -10.95
C ILE A 147 19.40 9.10 -12.31
N ASP A 148 18.90 9.77 -13.33
CA ASP A 148 18.85 9.24 -14.70
C ASP A 148 20.26 8.98 -15.25
N ASP A 149 21.16 9.96 -15.14
CA ASP A 149 22.56 9.84 -15.53
C ASP A 149 23.27 8.68 -14.78
N GLY A 150 22.92 8.47 -13.51
CA GLY A 150 23.38 7.33 -12.71
C GLY A 150 22.89 6.00 -13.21
N VAL A 151 21.60 5.91 -13.56
CA VAL A 151 20.97 4.69 -14.08
C VAL A 151 21.44 4.36 -15.50
N GLU A 152 21.70 5.38 -16.34
CA GLU A 152 22.12 5.19 -17.74
C GLU A 152 23.36 4.31 -17.84
N LYS A 153 24.32 4.45 -16.90
CA LYS A 153 25.54 3.61 -16.83
C LYS A 153 25.24 2.12 -16.72
N TYR A 154 24.09 1.77 -16.13
CA TYR A 154 23.67 0.39 -15.89
C TYR A 154 22.58 -0.08 -16.83
N ARG A 155 22.03 0.79 -17.70
CA ARG A 155 20.89 0.52 -18.57
C ARG A 155 21.07 -0.74 -19.43
N LYS A 156 22.28 -0.97 -19.96
CA LYS A 156 22.62 -2.16 -20.74
C LYS A 156 22.58 -3.47 -19.94
N TYR A 157 22.79 -3.41 -18.62
CA TYR A 157 22.77 -4.59 -17.74
C TYR A 157 21.37 -4.85 -17.17
N MET A 158 20.47 -3.89 -17.26
CA MET A 158 19.14 -3.98 -16.69
C MET A 158 18.16 -4.80 -17.56
N GLY A 159 18.53 -5.14 -18.81
CA GLY A 159 17.66 -5.85 -19.75
C GLY A 159 16.90 -7.04 -19.15
N PRO A 160 17.56 -8.01 -18.49
CA PRO A 160 16.90 -9.17 -17.88
C PRO A 160 15.94 -8.84 -16.72
N PHE A 161 16.11 -7.67 -16.10
CA PHE A 161 15.31 -7.21 -14.95
C PHE A 161 14.14 -6.34 -15.36
N ARG A 162 14.09 -5.86 -16.61
CA ARG A 162 13.01 -5.00 -17.12
C ARG A 162 11.69 -5.74 -17.27
N PRO A 163 10.55 -5.03 -17.17
CA PRO A 163 10.45 -3.69 -16.60
C PRO A 163 10.70 -3.72 -15.08
N ILE A 164 11.37 -2.71 -14.55
CA ILE A 164 11.51 -2.52 -13.10
C ILE A 164 10.15 -2.04 -12.58
N ARG A 165 9.63 -2.76 -11.60
CA ARG A 165 8.31 -2.52 -11.03
C ARG A 165 8.42 -2.00 -9.62
N PHE A 166 7.94 -0.77 -9.41
CA PHE A 166 7.94 -0.09 -8.12
C PHE A 166 6.58 -0.25 -7.45
N LEU A 167 6.55 -0.78 -6.24
CA LEU A 167 5.38 -0.65 -5.37
C LEU A 167 5.63 0.52 -4.45
N ASN A 168 4.86 1.60 -4.63
CA ASN A 168 5.00 2.81 -3.83
C ASN A 168 3.95 2.83 -2.72
N LEU A 169 4.42 2.84 -1.47
CA LEU A 169 3.59 2.99 -0.28
C LEU A 169 3.61 4.42 0.30
N LEU A 170 4.44 5.30 -0.25
CA LEU A 170 4.53 6.70 0.20
C LEU A 170 3.42 7.53 -0.42
N PRO A 171 2.86 8.51 0.31
CA PRO A 171 1.85 9.39 -0.25
C PRO A 171 2.39 10.20 -1.44
N LEU A 172 1.59 10.33 -2.49
CA LEU A 172 1.89 11.19 -3.63
C LEU A 172 1.82 12.68 -3.28
N SER A 173 1.28 13.04 -2.13
CA SER A 173 1.34 14.40 -1.57
C SER A 173 2.73 14.80 -1.09
N HIS A 174 3.68 13.87 -1.02
CA HIS A 174 5.06 14.14 -0.66
C HIS A 174 5.98 13.96 -1.88
N MET A 175 6.94 14.88 -2.03
CA MET A 175 7.85 14.89 -3.19
C MET A 175 8.60 13.56 -3.37
N PHE A 176 8.98 12.88 -2.29
CA PHE A 176 9.64 11.57 -2.37
C PHE A 176 8.71 10.48 -2.94
N GLY A 177 7.43 10.50 -2.54
CA GLY A 177 6.42 9.60 -3.12
C GLY A 177 6.21 9.85 -4.62
N GLN A 178 6.17 11.12 -5.04
CA GLN A 178 6.05 11.51 -6.44
C GLN A 178 7.28 11.09 -7.25
N SER A 179 8.49 11.36 -6.75
CA SER A 179 9.73 10.97 -7.43
C SER A 179 9.77 9.48 -7.70
N MET A 180 9.39 8.65 -6.73
CA MET A 180 9.44 7.19 -6.82
C MET A 180 8.25 6.55 -7.53
N ALA A 181 7.19 7.29 -7.81
CA ALA A 181 5.98 6.73 -8.43
C ALA A 181 5.62 7.41 -9.76
N ALA A 182 5.86 8.72 -9.90
CA ALA A 182 5.47 9.47 -11.08
C ALA A 182 6.65 9.76 -12.04
N PHE A 183 7.84 10.09 -11.51
CA PHE A 183 8.95 10.54 -12.33
C PHE A 183 9.96 9.43 -12.65
N ILE A 184 10.59 8.83 -11.63
CA ILE A 184 11.66 7.83 -11.84
C ILE A 184 11.16 6.61 -12.63
N PRO A 185 9.99 5.99 -12.34
CA PRO A 185 9.53 4.87 -13.15
C PRO A 185 9.37 5.23 -14.63
N ALA A 186 8.90 6.46 -14.96
CA ALA A 186 8.76 6.90 -16.34
C ALA A 186 10.12 7.04 -17.02
N MET A 187 11.14 7.61 -16.35
CA MET A 187 12.48 7.82 -16.89
C MET A 187 13.21 6.51 -17.20
N ILE A 188 13.02 5.47 -16.39
CA ILE A 188 13.71 4.18 -16.55
C ILE A 188 12.89 3.10 -17.24
N GLU A 189 11.79 3.47 -17.90
CA GLU A 189 10.85 2.54 -18.56
C GLU A 189 10.30 1.47 -17.60
N GLY A 190 10.14 1.85 -16.35
CA GLY A 190 9.62 1.01 -15.27
C GLY A 190 8.10 1.05 -15.20
N SER A 191 7.53 0.62 -14.08
CA SER A 191 6.08 0.68 -13.83
C SER A 191 5.82 1.01 -12.36
N GLY A 192 4.94 1.96 -12.09
CA GLY A 192 4.47 2.32 -10.76
C GLY A 192 3.22 1.50 -10.38
N PHE A 193 3.19 0.97 -9.16
CA PHE A 193 2.07 0.26 -8.58
C PHE A 193 1.65 0.94 -7.28
N PHE A 194 0.35 1.01 -7.06
CA PHE A 194 -0.26 1.55 -5.86
C PHE A 194 -1.12 0.48 -5.19
N THR A 195 -1.34 0.60 -3.89
CA THR A 195 -2.22 -0.29 -3.11
C THR A 195 -2.91 0.49 -2.02
N SER A 196 -4.12 0.07 -1.67
CA SER A 196 -4.83 0.52 -0.47
C SER A 196 -4.59 -0.41 0.74
N GLY A 197 -4.00 -1.59 0.51
CA GLY A 197 -3.65 -2.55 1.57
C GLY A 197 -2.21 -2.34 2.04
N TYR A 198 -2.02 -2.05 3.33
CA TYR A 198 -0.71 -1.79 3.93
C TYR A 198 -0.29 -2.85 4.94
N THR A 199 -1.01 -3.98 5.06
CA THR A 199 -0.55 -5.05 5.94
C THR A 199 0.70 -5.73 5.37
N PRO A 200 1.64 -6.21 6.21
CA PRO A 200 2.83 -6.92 5.73
C PRO A 200 2.51 -8.08 4.80
N ARG A 201 1.43 -8.82 5.08
CA ARG A 201 0.98 -9.97 4.28
C ARG A 201 0.49 -9.53 2.90
N ASP A 202 -0.33 -8.48 2.83
CA ASP A 202 -0.84 -7.95 1.56
C ASP A 202 0.28 -7.39 0.70
N VAL A 203 1.20 -6.64 1.32
CA VAL A 203 2.38 -6.09 0.64
C VAL A 203 3.24 -7.21 0.06
N MET A 204 3.59 -8.24 0.84
CA MET A 204 4.37 -9.38 0.35
C MET A 204 3.64 -10.16 -0.75
N HIS A 205 2.32 -10.37 -0.59
CA HIS A 205 1.50 -11.03 -1.59
C HIS A 205 1.47 -10.24 -2.90
N LEU A 206 1.26 -8.93 -2.83
CA LEU A 206 1.25 -8.04 -3.99
C LEU A 206 2.62 -8.00 -4.69
N ILE A 207 3.73 -7.94 -3.91
CA ILE A 207 5.10 -8.00 -4.42
C ILE A 207 5.28 -9.27 -5.27
N ARG A 208 4.95 -10.43 -4.71
CA ARG A 208 5.08 -11.72 -5.40
C ARG A 208 4.19 -11.78 -6.65
N ARG A 209 2.93 -11.40 -6.51
CA ARG A 209 1.91 -11.51 -7.55
C ARG A 209 2.18 -10.60 -8.73
N ARG A 210 2.46 -9.32 -8.48
CA ARG A 210 2.73 -8.32 -9.51
C ARG A 210 4.19 -8.35 -9.97
N ARG A 211 4.99 -9.27 -9.43
CA ARG A 211 6.44 -9.39 -9.73
C ARG A 211 7.14 -8.06 -9.54
N ILE A 212 6.84 -7.42 -8.41
CA ILE A 212 7.47 -6.15 -8.02
C ILE A 212 8.97 -6.36 -7.88
N SER A 213 9.74 -5.38 -8.30
CA SER A 213 11.20 -5.37 -8.21
C SER A 213 11.69 -4.61 -7.00
N VAL A 214 11.01 -3.51 -6.66
CA VAL A 214 11.42 -2.55 -5.64
C VAL A 214 10.20 -2.13 -4.82
N LEU A 215 10.34 -2.14 -3.50
CA LEU A 215 9.35 -1.57 -2.57
C LEU A 215 9.84 -0.20 -2.08
N VAL A 216 9.03 0.83 -2.27
CA VAL A 216 9.27 2.18 -1.75
C VAL A 216 8.42 2.38 -0.49
N CYS A 217 9.07 2.59 0.65
CA CYS A 217 8.36 2.63 1.92
C CYS A 217 9.11 3.45 3.00
N VAL A 218 8.46 3.63 4.17
CA VAL A 218 9.07 4.18 5.37
C VAL A 218 9.73 3.06 6.20
N PRO A 219 10.69 3.38 7.11
CA PRO A 219 11.35 2.39 7.98
C PRO A 219 10.40 1.52 8.79
N GLN A 220 9.28 2.08 9.25
CA GLN A 220 8.27 1.33 10.01
C GLN A 220 7.70 0.14 9.22
N MET A 221 7.46 0.29 7.92
CA MET A 221 7.02 -0.82 7.08
C MET A 221 8.08 -1.94 7.01
N LEU A 222 9.37 -1.57 6.93
CA LEU A 222 10.45 -2.56 7.00
C LEU A 222 10.45 -3.32 8.33
N GLN A 223 10.20 -2.62 9.43
CA GLN A 223 10.11 -3.24 10.76
C GLN A 223 8.91 -4.21 10.84
N MET A 224 7.75 -3.80 10.33
CA MET A 224 6.57 -4.66 10.28
C MET A 224 6.81 -5.91 9.42
N LEU A 225 7.45 -5.74 8.24
CA LEU A 225 7.84 -6.87 7.38
C LEU A 225 8.87 -7.77 8.07
N ARG A 226 9.83 -7.22 8.83
CA ARG A 226 10.78 -8.00 9.65
C ARG A 226 10.03 -8.86 10.64
N SER A 227 9.15 -8.29 11.44
CA SER A 227 8.37 -9.02 12.45
C SER A 227 7.56 -10.17 11.83
N GLU A 228 6.92 -9.93 10.67
CA GLU A 228 6.19 -10.97 9.95
C GLU A 228 7.12 -12.07 9.40
N ILE A 229 8.30 -11.71 8.89
CA ILE A 229 9.29 -12.67 8.40
C ILE A 229 9.87 -13.50 9.55
N GLU A 230 10.20 -12.89 10.69
CA GLU A 230 10.69 -13.60 11.88
C GLU A 230 9.63 -14.56 12.46
N HIS A 231 8.35 -14.20 12.34
CA HIS A 231 7.23 -15.08 12.71
C HIS A 231 7.09 -16.27 11.75
N LEU A 232 7.11 -16.03 10.45
CA LEU A 232 6.95 -17.08 9.42
C LEU A 232 8.20 -17.96 9.26
N PHE A 233 9.38 -17.42 9.54
CA PHE A 233 10.68 -18.07 9.35
C PHE A 233 11.58 -17.81 10.55
N PRO A 234 11.40 -18.53 11.68
CA PRO A 234 12.18 -18.31 12.92
C PRO A 234 13.70 -18.37 12.72
N GLU A 235 14.16 -19.09 11.69
CA GLU A 235 15.57 -19.15 11.31
C GLU A 235 16.15 -17.82 10.83
N SER A 236 15.31 -16.83 10.56
CA SER A 236 15.74 -15.48 10.16
C SER A 236 16.08 -14.55 11.32
N LYS A 237 15.69 -14.88 12.56
CA LYS A 237 15.96 -14.06 13.76
C LYS A 237 17.44 -13.79 13.99
N GLU A 238 18.27 -14.79 13.76
CA GLU A 238 19.72 -14.67 13.90
C GLU A 238 20.42 -14.98 12.56
N PRO A 239 20.46 -14.02 11.62
CA PRO A 239 21.13 -14.24 10.35
C PRO A 239 22.63 -14.45 10.56
N ARG A 240 23.21 -15.52 9.99
CA ARG A 240 24.63 -15.85 10.12
C ARG A 240 25.52 -14.68 9.65
N ARG A 241 26.52 -14.35 10.46
CA ARG A 241 27.51 -13.30 10.15
C ARG A 241 28.46 -13.77 9.03
N GLY A 242 28.87 -12.85 8.14
CA GLY A 242 30.01 -13.06 7.23
C GLY A 242 29.71 -13.64 5.85
N ALA A 243 28.46 -13.95 5.51
CA ALA A 243 28.14 -14.38 4.16
C ALA A 243 28.07 -13.19 3.17
N LYS A 244 28.63 -13.37 1.98
CA LYS A 244 28.45 -12.42 0.88
C LYS A 244 26.94 -12.32 0.56
N TRP A 245 26.44 -11.17 0.14
CA TRP A 245 25.01 -10.87 -0.10
C TRP A 245 24.29 -11.96 -0.94
N TYR A 246 24.95 -12.53 -1.96
CA TYR A 246 24.41 -13.60 -2.78
C TYR A 246 24.28 -14.95 -2.06
N ALA A 247 25.07 -15.20 -1.01
CA ALA A 247 24.93 -16.38 -0.17
C ALA A 247 23.67 -16.30 0.70
N GLY A 248 23.30 -15.10 1.14
CA GLY A 248 22.01 -14.84 1.81
C GLY A 248 20.82 -15.24 0.94
N TRP A 249 20.88 -14.95 -0.34
CA TRP A 249 19.81 -15.30 -1.29
C TRP A 249 19.56 -16.84 -1.35
N TRP A 250 20.60 -17.65 -1.37
CA TRP A 250 20.49 -19.12 -1.34
C TRP A 250 20.06 -19.66 0.03
N GLN A 251 20.64 -19.12 1.09
CA GLN A 251 20.37 -19.55 2.45
C GLN A 251 18.90 -19.28 2.85
N TYR A 252 18.42 -18.09 2.54
CA TYR A 252 17.05 -17.65 2.86
C TYR A 252 16.09 -17.77 1.66
N ARG A 253 16.30 -18.76 0.79
CA ARG A 253 15.46 -18.97 -0.42
C ARG A 253 13.96 -19.09 -0.12
N ARG A 254 13.57 -19.52 1.10
CA ARG A 254 12.15 -19.57 1.53
C ARG A 254 11.59 -18.17 1.70
N VAL A 255 12.34 -17.27 2.30
CA VAL A 255 11.99 -15.84 2.43
C VAL A 255 11.90 -15.22 1.03
N HIS A 256 12.90 -15.44 0.16
CA HIS A 256 12.86 -14.91 -1.21
C HIS A 256 11.68 -15.45 -2.04
N ARG A 257 11.27 -16.70 -1.82
CA ARG A 257 10.05 -17.26 -2.45
C ARG A 257 8.78 -16.54 -1.99
N ARG A 258 8.74 -16.03 -0.76
CA ARG A 258 7.59 -15.27 -0.24
C ARG A 258 7.44 -13.92 -0.95
N PHE A 259 8.54 -13.20 -1.19
CA PHE A 259 8.55 -11.96 -1.97
C PHE A 259 8.48 -12.19 -3.49
N GLY A 260 8.98 -13.32 -3.98
CA GLY A 260 9.10 -13.61 -5.40
C GLY A 260 10.48 -13.27 -5.97
N TRP A 261 10.86 -13.98 -7.03
CA TRP A 261 12.22 -13.93 -7.59
C TRP A 261 12.65 -12.61 -8.23
N LYS A 262 11.69 -11.73 -8.59
CA LYS A 262 11.97 -10.39 -9.16
C LYS A 262 12.22 -9.31 -8.10
N PHE A 263 11.91 -9.59 -6.83
CA PHE A 263 12.07 -8.63 -5.76
C PHE A 263 13.50 -8.63 -5.22
N TRP A 264 14.16 -7.47 -5.22
CA TRP A 264 15.57 -7.39 -4.82
C TRP A 264 15.92 -6.17 -3.95
N ALA A 265 15.07 -5.14 -3.88
CA ALA A 265 15.41 -3.92 -3.14
C ALA A 265 14.25 -3.26 -2.41
N PHE A 266 14.62 -2.60 -1.33
CA PHE A 266 13.82 -1.60 -0.63
C PHE A 266 14.43 -0.22 -0.88
N ILE A 267 13.61 0.78 -1.21
CA ILE A 267 13.98 2.19 -1.18
C ILE A 267 13.29 2.82 0.01
N VAL A 268 14.09 3.34 0.94
CA VAL A 268 13.60 3.78 2.25
C VAL A 268 13.98 5.24 2.47
N GLY A 269 13.00 6.03 2.88
CA GLY A 269 13.19 7.44 3.15
C GLY A 269 12.13 8.02 4.08
N ALA A 270 12.08 9.34 4.16
CA ALA A 270 11.17 10.15 4.97
C ALA A 270 11.37 10.04 6.51
N ALA A 271 12.14 9.08 7.01
CA ALA A 271 12.46 8.93 8.44
C ALA A 271 13.83 8.25 8.59
N PRO A 272 14.50 8.41 9.77
CA PRO A 272 15.74 7.69 10.06
C PRO A 272 15.51 6.16 10.02
N LEU A 273 16.42 5.43 9.40
CA LEU A 273 16.43 3.97 9.39
C LEU A 273 17.43 3.44 10.41
N ASP A 274 16.95 2.57 11.27
CA ASP A 274 17.80 1.87 12.21
C ASP A 274 18.84 0.99 11.48
N SER A 275 20.09 1.05 11.91
CA SER A 275 21.18 0.33 11.26
C SER A 275 21.12 -1.19 11.43
N GLU A 276 20.43 -1.69 12.49
CA GLU A 276 20.22 -3.13 12.66
C GLU A 276 19.12 -3.66 11.72
N LEU A 277 18.09 -2.83 11.52
CA LEU A 277 17.03 -3.15 10.55
C LEU A 277 17.57 -3.19 9.11
N GLU A 278 18.43 -2.23 8.74
CA GLU A 278 19.15 -2.25 7.47
C GLU A 278 20.00 -3.53 7.33
N GLU A 279 20.79 -3.84 8.37
CA GLU A 279 21.67 -5.00 8.39
C GLU A 279 20.88 -6.33 8.32
N PHE A 280 19.74 -6.43 8.98
CA PHE A 280 18.84 -7.59 8.90
C PHE A 280 18.47 -7.90 7.46
N TRP A 281 17.91 -6.94 6.74
CA TRP A 281 17.48 -7.13 5.36
C TRP A 281 18.64 -7.41 4.41
N ARG A 282 19.77 -6.77 4.62
CA ARG A 282 20.98 -7.01 3.83
C ARG A 282 21.53 -8.42 4.04
N LYS A 283 21.51 -8.96 5.27
CA LYS A 283 21.91 -10.34 5.57
C LYS A 283 20.99 -11.36 4.92
N LEU A 284 19.72 -11.05 4.77
CA LEU A 284 18.79 -11.89 4.02
C LEU A 284 19.02 -11.85 2.50
N GLY A 285 19.85 -10.94 1.99
CA GLY A 285 20.18 -10.81 0.57
C GLY A 285 19.34 -9.78 -0.19
N PHE A 286 18.67 -8.87 0.51
CA PHE A 286 17.98 -7.72 -0.10
C PHE A 286 18.83 -6.46 -0.03
N LEU A 287 18.74 -5.62 -1.05
CA LEU A 287 19.35 -4.29 -1.01
C LEU A 287 18.42 -3.31 -0.28
N VAL A 288 19.01 -2.46 0.54
CA VAL A 288 18.32 -1.35 1.20
C VAL A 288 18.98 -0.06 0.73
N ILE A 289 18.25 0.73 -0.03
CA ILE A 289 18.72 1.99 -0.60
C ILE A 289 18.12 3.11 0.22
N GLN A 290 18.98 3.89 0.86
CA GLN A 290 18.60 5.07 1.61
C GLN A 290 19.04 6.33 0.89
N GLY A 291 18.30 7.42 1.07
CA GLY A 291 18.67 8.76 0.70
C GLY A 291 18.31 9.74 1.80
N TYR A 292 18.91 10.91 1.77
CA TYR A 292 18.57 12.02 2.64
C TYR A 292 18.18 13.23 1.80
N GLY A 293 17.24 13.98 2.33
CA GLY A 293 16.84 15.27 1.81
C GLY A 293 15.53 15.73 2.46
N LEU A 294 15.10 16.88 2.04
CA LEU A 294 13.98 17.62 2.59
C LEU A 294 12.98 17.92 1.47
N THR A 295 11.78 18.34 1.80
CA THR A 295 10.84 18.89 0.79
C THR A 295 11.48 20.08 0.09
N GLU A 296 12.24 20.86 0.84
CA GLU A 296 13.01 22.02 0.36
C GLU A 296 14.16 21.66 -0.60
N THR A 297 14.47 20.38 -0.79
CA THR A 297 15.54 19.91 -1.71
C THR A 297 15.03 19.00 -2.84
N ALA A 298 13.76 18.96 -3.10
CA ALA A 298 13.00 18.37 -4.23
C ALA A 298 13.24 16.88 -4.58
N PRO A 299 13.28 15.89 -3.73
CA PRO A 299 13.48 15.81 -2.30
C PRO A 299 14.84 15.25 -1.89
N VAL A 300 15.74 14.91 -2.83
CA VAL A 300 16.97 14.15 -2.57
C VAL A 300 18.20 15.07 -2.59
N ALA A 301 18.97 15.04 -1.52
CA ALA A 301 20.28 15.68 -1.44
C ALA A 301 21.42 14.67 -1.51
N THR A 302 21.27 13.51 -0.84
CA THR A 302 22.21 12.38 -0.93
C THR A 302 21.50 11.09 -1.26
N LEU A 303 22.23 10.16 -1.88
CA LEU A 303 21.72 8.84 -2.20
C LEU A 303 22.80 7.78 -2.00
N ASN A 304 22.46 6.67 -1.38
CA ASN A 304 23.31 5.49 -1.32
C ASN A 304 23.35 4.80 -2.68
N HIS A 305 24.56 4.50 -3.13
CA HIS A 305 24.73 3.64 -4.29
C HIS A 305 24.35 2.20 -3.93
N PRO A 306 23.52 1.50 -4.72
CA PRO A 306 23.00 0.17 -4.38
C PRO A 306 24.06 -0.86 -3.99
N PHE A 307 25.25 -0.77 -4.57
CA PHE A 307 26.34 -1.74 -4.37
C PHE A 307 27.49 -1.21 -3.48
N GLU A 308 27.42 0.05 -3.02
CA GLU A 308 28.46 0.71 -2.20
C GLU A 308 27.88 1.29 -0.91
N THR A 309 26.83 0.65 -0.37
CA THR A 309 26.20 1.08 0.89
C THR A 309 27.15 0.89 2.07
N ARG A 310 27.22 1.87 2.98
CA ARG A 310 27.93 1.80 4.24
C ARG A 310 26.96 1.96 5.39
N LYS A 311 27.09 1.12 6.40
CA LYS A 311 26.22 1.10 7.58
C LYS A 311 26.08 2.49 8.21
N GLY A 312 24.85 2.96 8.38
CA GLY A 312 24.53 4.26 9.00
C GLY A 312 24.79 5.49 8.13
N SER A 313 25.17 5.32 6.86
CA SER A 313 25.33 6.44 5.92
C SER A 313 24.08 6.57 5.05
N VAL A 314 23.69 7.81 4.76
CA VAL A 314 22.62 8.14 3.80
C VAL A 314 23.14 8.45 2.39
N GLY A 315 24.40 8.11 2.12
CA GLY A 315 25.02 8.19 0.80
C GLY A 315 25.84 9.45 0.52
N LYS A 316 26.23 9.59 -0.73
CA LYS A 316 26.96 10.74 -1.25
C LYS A 316 26.01 11.79 -1.80
N PRO A 317 26.45 13.08 -1.86
CA PRO A 317 25.71 14.10 -2.58
C PRO A 317 25.39 13.66 -4.01
N ILE A 318 24.18 13.92 -4.47
CA ILE A 318 23.87 13.75 -5.90
C ILE A 318 24.58 14.81 -6.71
N SER A 319 24.81 14.56 -8.00
CA SER A 319 25.49 15.52 -8.86
C SER A 319 24.75 16.87 -8.88
N GLY A 320 25.49 17.97 -8.74
CA GLY A 320 24.92 19.31 -8.65
C GLY A 320 24.49 19.76 -7.26
N VAL A 321 24.65 18.90 -6.24
CA VAL A 321 24.40 19.25 -4.83
C VAL A 321 25.72 19.33 -4.07
N GLU A 322 25.93 20.42 -3.39
CA GLU A 322 27.04 20.63 -2.48
C GLU A 322 26.58 20.48 -1.04
N ILE A 323 27.43 19.86 -0.23
CA ILE A 323 27.20 19.70 1.22
C ILE A 323 28.36 20.30 1.99
N ARG A 324 28.07 21.09 3.01
CA ARG A 324 29.02 21.61 3.98
C ARG A 324 28.50 21.32 5.40
N ILE A 325 29.39 20.95 6.29
CA ILE A 325 29.08 20.86 7.72
C ILE A 325 29.53 22.17 8.35
N ALA A 326 28.62 22.88 8.98
CA ALA A 326 28.89 24.11 9.71
C ALA A 326 29.70 23.82 11.00
N PRO A 327 30.32 24.85 11.62
CA PRO A 327 31.11 24.65 12.86
C PRO A 327 30.30 24.04 14.02
N ASP A 328 29.01 24.22 14.06
CA ASP A 328 28.09 23.65 15.05
C ASP A 328 27.57 22.27 14.65
N GLY A 329 28.06 21.69 13.56
CA GLY A 329 27.69 20.39 13.04
C GLY A 329 26.44 20.40 12.13
N GLU A 330 25.84 21.57 11.87
CA GLU A 330 24.66 21.65 10.99
C GLU A 330 25.00 21.30 9.55
N ILE A 331 24.14 20.50 8.91
CA ILE A 331 24.22 20.17 7.50
C ILE A 331 23.72 21.37 6.68
N LEU A 332 24.56 21.90 5.83
CA LEU A 332 24.22 22.96 4.89
C LEU A 332 24.18 22.40 3.48
N LEU A 333 23.17 22.77 2.71
CA LEU A 333 22.95 22.28 1.35
C LEU A 333 22.90 23.44 0.35
N ARG A 334 23.52 23.27 -0.80
CA ARG A 334 23.48 24.20 -1.92
C ARG A 334 23.34 23.46 -3.24
N GLY A 335 22.47 23.94 -4.13
CA GLY A 335 22.24 23.37 -5.45
C GLY A 335 20.97 23.89 -6.11
N GLU A 336 20.82 23.62 -7.40
CA GLU A 336 19.60 23.98 -8.14
C GLU A 336 18.36 23.21 -7.68
N ASN A 337 18.52 22.14 -6.92
CA ASN A 337 17.42 21.38 -6.29
C ASN A 337 16.85 22.06 -5.05
N VAL A 338 17.51 23.11 -4.52
CA VAL A 338 17.05 23.85 -3.33
C VAL A 338 15.95 24.83 -3.72
N THR A 339 14.83 24.77 -2.99
CA THR A 339 13.66 25.66 -3.20
C THR A 339 14.06 27.15 -3.15
N PRO A 340 13.35 28.01 -3.88
CA PRO A 340 13.51 29.48 -3.73
C PRO A 340 12.94 30.00 -2.40
N GLY A 341 12.01 29.27 -1.73
CA GLY A 341 11.43 29.72 -0.47
C GLY A 341 10.05 29.14 -0.18
N TYR A 342 9.36 29.77 0.76
CA TYR A 342 8.00 29.42 1.14
C TYR A 342 6.95 30.32 0.47
N TYR A 343 5.79 29.74 0.18
CA TYR A 343 4.67 30.45 -0.43
C TYR A 343 4.07 31.47 0.54
N GLY A 344 3.90 32.72 0.09
CA GLY A 344 3.33 33.80 0.89
C GLY A 344 4.32 34.53 1.80
N ASP A 345 5.52 33.98 2.04
CA ASP A 345 6.59 34.72 2.71
C ASP A 345 7.23 35.71 1.71
N SER A 346 6.86 36.97 1.85
CA SER A 346 7.34 38.02 0.97
C SER A 346 8.87 38.23 1.11
N GLY A 347 9.64 37.44 0.35
CA GLY A 347 11.04 37.71 0.06
C GLY A 347 12.07 37.25 1.09
N ALA A 348 11.73 36.46 2.11
CA ALA A 348 12.71 35.80 2.96
C ALA A 348 13.29 34.61 2.22
N ASP A 349 14.48 34.78 1.59
CA ASP A 349 15.24 33.66 1.08
C ASP A 349 15.57 32.73 2.27
N ILE A 350 15.26 31.44 2.15
CA ILE A 350 15.59 30.45 3.16
C ILE A 350 17.09 30.07 3.13
N ARG A 351 17.80 30.61 2.16
CA ARG A 351 19.24 30.46 1.99
C ARG A 351 19.95 31.66 2.64
N ASP A 352 21.12 31.38 3.19
CA ASP A 352 22.00 32.45 3.69
C ASP A 352 22.59 33.29 2.55
N SER A 353 23.38 34.31 2.90
CA SER A 353 24.03 35.21 1.92
C SER A 353 25.00 34.53 0.96
N GLU A 354 25.48 33.32 1.27
CA GLU A 354 26.31 32.47 0.44
C GLU A 354 25.53 31.45 -0.40
N GLY A 355 24.20 31.44 -0.28
CA GLY A 355 23.28 30.56 -0.99
C GLY A 355 23.09 29.18 -0.34
N TRP A 356 23.48 28.99 0.92
CA TRP A 356 23.31 27.75 1.65
C TRP A 356 21.95 27.67 2.35
N LEU A 357 21.27 26.53 2.19
CA LEU A 357 20.10 26.16 2.98
C LEU A 357 20.55 25.57 4.31
N HIS A 358 20.08 26.16 5.41
CA HIS A 358 20.23 25.63 6.76
C HIS A 358 19.17 24.56 7.02
N THR A 359 19.58 23.28 7.09
CA THR A 359 18.63 22.16 7.16
C THR A 359 18.03 21.96 8.55
N GLY A 360 18.68 22.45 9.58
CA GLY A 360 18.35 22.14 10.98
C GLY A 360 18.68 20.69 11.37
N ASP A 361 19.37 19.94 10.51
CA ASP A 361 19.87 18.59 10.79
C ASP A 361 21.37 18.67 11.09
N ILE A 362 21.83 17.85 12.03
CA ILE A 362 23.24 17.70 12.42
C ILE A 362 23.79 16.43 11.77
N GLY A 363 25.03 16.52 11.26
CA GLY A 363 25.66 15.39 10.59
C GLY A 363 27.15 15.53 10.41
N GLU A 364 27.75 14.51 9.84
CA GLU A 364 29.16 14.43 9.52
C GLU A 364 29.41 13.83 8.14
N LEU A 365 30.51 14.20 7.51
CA LEU A 365 30.97 13.60 6.26
C LEU A 365 32.19 12.71 6.53
N ASP A 366 32.17 11.49 6.00
CA ASP A 366 33.33 10.59 6.06
C ASP A 366 34.37 10.95 4.99
N ALA A 367 35.52 10.26 5.03
CA ALA A 367 36.65 10.50 4.12
C ALA A 367 36.28 10.28 2.63
N GLU A 368 35.24 9.52 2.34
CA GLU A 368 34.71 9.29 1.01
C GLU A 368 33.52 10.19 0.64
N ASN A 369 33.30 11.24 1.43
CA ASN A 369 32.24 12.24 1.24
C ASN A 369 30.84 11.66 1.35
N ARG A 370 30.63 10.65 2.22
CA ARG A 370 29.33 10.10 2.55
C ARG A 370 28.77 10.78 3.79
N LEU A 371 27.51 11.19 3.71
CA LEU A 371 26.80 11.84 4.81
C LEU A 371 26.29 10.81 5.83
N ARG A 372 26.50 11.12 7.10
CA ARG A 372 25.85 10.47 8.24
C ARG A 372 25.05 11.49 9.02
N ILE A 373 23.78 11.22 9.28
CA ILE A 373 22.91 12.07 10.07
C ILE A 373 23.05 11.65 11.54
N LEU A 374 23.24 12.63 12.40
CA LEU A 374 23.37 12.43 13.86
C LEU A 374 22.07 12.77 14.58
N GLY A 375 21.28 13.73 14.10
CA GLY A 375 20.00 14.13 14.69
C GLY A 375 19.53 15.50 14.24
N ARG A 376 18.50 16.03 14.95
CA ARG A 376 17.95 17.36 14.72
C ARG A 376 18.59 18.39 15.66
N LYS A 377 19.01 19.53 15.14
CA LYS A 377 19.59 20.63 15.95
C LYS A 377 18.66 21.08 17.08
N LYS A 378 17.37 21.20 16.81
CA LYS A 378 16.35 21.59 17.81
C LYS A 378 16.03 20.51 18.86
N GLU A 379 16.41 19.27 18.61
CA GLU A 379 16.18 18.13 19.49
C GLU A 379 17.42 17.76 20.29
N MET A 380 18.57 18.33 19.94
CA MET A 380 19.87 18.13 20.59
C MET A 380 19.83 18.66 22.03
N ILE A 381 20.28 17.85 22.97
CA ILE A 381 20.37 18.21 24.39
C ILE A 381 21.74 18.78 24.66
N VAL A 382 21.79 20.02 25.12
CA VAL A 382 23.06 20.68 25.50
C VAL A 382 23.27 20.49 27.00
N GLY A 383 24.12 19.53 27.36
CA GLY A 383 24.43 19.25 28.76
C GLY A 383 25.14 20.42 29.44
N ALA A 384 25.15 20.40 30.79
CA ALA A 384 25.82 21.42 31.62
C ALA A 384 27.34 21.57 31.32
N SER A 385 27.97 20.56 30.73
CA SER A 385 29.37 20.58 30.27
C SER A 385 29.56 21.26 28.90
N GLY A 386 28.48 21.73 28.24
CA GLY A 386 28.52 22.26 26.89
C GLY A 386 28.68 21.20 25.81
N LEU A 387 28.69 19.92 26.16
CA LEU A 387 28.75 18.81 25.22
C LEU A 387 27.35 18.47 24.72
N ASN A 388 27.27 18.24 23.40
CA ASN A 388 26.01 17.92 22.72
C ASN A 388 25.68 16.44 22.88
N VAL A 389 24.44 16.13 23.23
CA VAL A 389 23.89 14.78 23.28
C VAL A 389 22.76 14.67 22.24
N PHE A 390 22.89 13.71 21.35
CA PHE A 390 21.86 13.40 20.38
C PHE A 390 20.91 12.36 20.97
N PRO A 391 19.61 12.65 21.11
CA PRO A 391 18.62 11.74 21.67
C PRO A 391 18.64 10.36 21.02
N GLU A 392 18.83 10.30 19.70
CA GLU A 392 18.82 9.06 18.93
C GLU A 392 19.95 8.09 19.33
N ASP A 393 21.10 8.59 19.76
CA ASP A 393 22.20 7.72 20.19
C ASP A 393 21.89 7.05 21.53
N VAL A 394 21.28 7.80 22.45
CA VAL A 394 20.86 7.28 23.75
C VAL A 394 19.66 6.34 23.60
N GLU A 395 18.70 6.68 22.74
CA GLU A 395 17.55 5.83 22.41
C GLU A 395 18.01 4.50 21.78
N ARG A 396 19.02 4.53 20.94
CA ARG A 396 19.60 3.31 20.35
C ARG A 396 20.19 2.39 21.42
N ALA A 397 20.91 2.95 22.39
CA ALA A 397 21.46 2.18 23.50
C ALA A 397 20.37 1.57 24.39
N LEU A 398 19.24 2.25 24.58
CA LEU A 398 18.08 1.77 25.34
C LEU A 398 17.31 0.68 24.57
N ASN A 399 17.03 0.89 23.28
CA ASN A 399 16.14 0.02 22.50
C ASN A 399 16.72 -1.38 22.20
N VAL A 400 18.03 -1.60 22.40
CA VAL A 400 18.65 -2.94 22.26
C VAL A 400 18.54 -3.77 23.54
N ILE A 401 18.13 -3.17 24.67
CA ILE A 401 18.04 -3.87 25.95
C ILE A 401 16.71 -4.63 26.03
N PRO A 402 16.72 -5.94 26.34
CA PRO A 402 15.51 -6.72 26.50
C PRO A 402 14.57 -6.10 27.55
N GLY A 403 13.27 -6.04 27.22
CA GLY A 403 12.26 -5.41 28.08
C GLY A 403 11.96 -3.96 27.74
N VAL A 404 12.71 -3.30 26.86
CA VAL A 404 12.37 -2.00 26.29
C VAL A 404 11.55 -2.20 25.03
N ARG A 405 10.31 -1.74 25.05
CA ARG A 405 9.43 -1.75 23.89
C ARG A 405 9.67 -0.53 23.00
N GLU A 406 9.72 0.66 23.60
CA GLU A 406 10.04 1.92 22.95
C GLU A 406 10.76 2.84 23.95
N SER A 407 11.62 3.71 23.46
CA SER A 407 12.23 4.77 24.25
C SER A 407 12.16 6.11 23.51
N ALA A 408 12.12 7.20 24.27
CA ALA A 408 12.38 8.55 23.80
C ALA A 408 13.30 9.25 24.82
N VAL A 409 14.18 10.09 24.31
CA VAL A 409 15.10 10.87 25.13
C VAL A 409 14.84 12.35 24.91
N VAL A 410 14.74 13.09 26.00
CA VAL A 410 14.49 14.54 26.01
C VAL A 410 15.41 15.25 26.99
N GLY A 411 15.65 16.52 26.77
CA GLY A 411 16.35 17.39 27.74
C GLY A 411 15.41 17.79 28.89
N ALA A 412 15.68 17.35 30.11
CA ALA A 412 14.99 17.84 31.27
C ALA A 412 15.69 19.12 31.74
N LYS A 413 14.93 20.23 31.76
CA LYS A 413 15.43 21.54 32.21
C LYS A 413 15.56 21.56 33.72
N LEU A 414 16.78 21.68 34.21
CA LEU A 414 17.11 21.88 35.63
C LEU A 414 17.77 23.25 35.79
N PRO A 415 17.83 23.81 37.00
CA PRO A 415 18.50 25.10 37.25
C PRO A 415 19.96 25.14 36.80
N GLU A 416 20.61 23.98 36.68
CA GLU A 416 22.02 23.81 36.31
C GLU A 416 22.23 23.53 34.82
N GLY A 417 21.19 23.53 33.99
CA GLY A 417 21.23 23.20 32.56
C GLY A 417 20.36 22.01 32.20
N GLU A 418 20.39 21.63 30.93
CA GLU A 418 19.64 20.46 30.46
C GLU A 418 20.36 19.17 30.84
N ARG A 419 19.57 18.17 31.28
CA ARG A 419 20.05 16.81 31.61
C ARG A 419 19.31 15.78 30.74
N VAL A 420 20.00 14.73 30.36
CA VAL A 420 19.46 13.61 29.59
C VAL A 420 18.41 12.88 30.42
N HIS A 421 17.17 12.86 29.95
CA HIS A 421 16.05 12.17 30.57
C HIS A 421 15.42 11.17 29.61
N ALA A 422 15.34 9.89 30.02
CA ALA A 422 14.75 8.83 29.23
C ALA A 422 13.26 8.65 29.54
N VAL A 423 12.44 8.49 28.54
CA VAL A 423 11.03 8.10 28.68
C VAL A 423 10.87 6.72 28.05
N LEU A 424 10.44 5.75 28.87
CA LEU A 424 10.44 4.34 28.52
C LEU A 424 9.01 3.80 28.40
N VAL A 425 8.77 3.01 27.37
CA VAL A 425 7.65 2.07 27.29
C VAL A 425 8.23 0.68 27.49
N LEU A 426 7.82 0.00 28.54
CA LEU A 426 8.40 -1.28 28.95
C LEU A 426 7.47 -2.46 28.61
N GLU A 427 8.07 -3.63 28.43
CA GLU A 427 7.35 -4.90 28.43
C GLU A 427 6.94 -5.30 29.85
N ASN A 428 5.91 -6.14 29.99
CA ASN A 428 5.42 -6.57 31.29
C ASN A 428 6.52 -7.27 32.10
N GLY A 429 6.77 -6.77 33.29
CA GLY A 429 7.76 -7.31 34.23
C GLY A 429 9.19 -6.76 34.10
N ALA A 430 9.44 -5.87 33.11
CA ALA A 430 10.75 -5.24 32.96
C ALA A 430 10.98 -4.14 33.99
N ARG A 431 12.24 -4.01 34.47
CA ARG A 431 12.62 -3.04 35.47
C ARG A 431 13.42 -1.89 34.88
N ALA A 432 12.85 -0.69 34.94
CA ALA A 432 13.41 0.50 34.31
C ALA A 432 14.78 0.89 34.88
N ASP A 433 14.98 0.72 36.17
CA ASP A 433 16.25 1.03 36.87
C ASP A 433 17.40 0.13 36.38
N GLU A 434 17.16 -1.16 36.18
CA GLU A 434 18.14 -2.09 35.60
C GLU A 434 18.47 -1.75 34.16
N ILE A 435 17.45 -1.45 33.34
CA ILE A 435 17.58 -1.06 31.95
C ILE A 435 18.42 0.22 31.80
N VAL A 436 18.11 1.27 32.59
CA VAL A 436 18.85 2.53 32.55
C VAL A 436 20.30 2.35 33.04
N THR A 437 20.50 1.50 34.02
CA THR A 437 21.84 1.17 34.52
C THR A 437 22.67 0.47 33.45
N GLU A 438 22.07 -0.47 32.73
CA GLU A 438 22.75 -1.18 31.65
C GLU A 438 23.02 -0.26 30.45
N ALA A 439 22.05 0.58 30.05
CA ALA A 439 22.27 1.58 29.00
C ALA A 439 23.43 2.53 29.36
N ASN A 440 23.48 3.01 30.58
CA ASN A 440 24.53 3.92 31.08
C ASN A 440 25.93 3.30 31.09
N ARG A 441 26.08 1.98 31.08
CA ARG A 441 27.38 1.31 30.89
C ARG A 441 27.92 1.40 29.48
N ALA A 442 27.02 1.42 28.51
CA ALA A 442 27.35 1.49 27.08
C ALA A 442 27.50 2.95 26.59
N LEU A 443 27.01 3.93 27.35
CA LEU A 443 26.99 5.35 26.98
C LEU A 443 28.22 6.09 27.49
N GLU A 444 28.71 7.05 26.69
CA GLU A 444 29.76 7.99 27.09
C GLU A 444 29.32 8.83 28.32
N ALA A 445 30.25 9.34 29.08
CA ALA A 445 29.97 10.04 30.36
C ALA A 445 28.96 11.20 30.21
N HIS A 446 29.05 11.94 29.09
CA HIS A 446 28.17 13.09 28.85
C HIS A 446 26.76 12.68 28.29
N GLN A 447 26.63 11.47 27.75
CA GLN A 447 25.38 10.91 27.25
C GLN A 447 24.56 10.17 28.29
N ARG A 448 25.11 9.96 29.49
CA ARG A 448 24.45 9.17 30.55
C ARG A 448 23.11 9.75 30.93
N ILE A 449 22.15 8.85 31.05
CA ILE A 449 20.78 9.14 31.46
C ILE A 449 20.81 9.52 32.92
N TYR A 450 20.40 10.74 33.22
CA TYR A 450 20.34 11.29 34.56
C TYR A 450 19.04 10.91 35.28
N GLY A 451 17.93 10.89 34.54
CA GLY A 451 16.63 10.54 35.08
C GLY A 451 15.81 9.77 34.03
N PHE A 452 14.79 9.08 34.50
CA PHE A 452 13.88 8.40 33.62
C PHE A 452 12.44 8.48 34.11
N SER A 453 11.49 8.30 33.19
CA SER A 453 10.06 8.17 33.45
C SER A 453 9.49 7.04 32.66
N ILE A 454 8.48 6.35 33.19
CA ILE A 454 7.74 5.32 32.46
C ILE A 454 6.54 6.00 31.83
N TRP A 455 6.42 5.88 30.50
CA TRP A 455 5.28 6.41 29.77
C TRP A 455 4.02 5.64 30.15
N PRO A 456 2.91 6.33 30.52
CA PRO A 456 1.71 5.65 31.00
C PRO A 456 0.95 4.90 29.89
N GLY A 457 1.25 5.19 28.64
CA GLY A 457 0.68 4.50 27.48
C GLY A 457 1.57 3.37 26.97
N THR A 458 1.04 2.55 26.08
CA THR A 458 1.75 1.42 25.48
C THR A 458 2.59 1.81 24.26
N ALA A 459 2.53 3.06 23.81
CA ALA A 459 3.39 3.65 22.79
C ALA A 459 3.61 5.14 23.03
N LEU A 460 4.72 5.66 22.52
CA LEU A 460 5.07 7.08 22.59
C LEU A 460 4.31 7.88 21.51
N PRO A 461 4.00 9.17 21.76
CA PRO A 461 3.31 10.03 20.81
C PRO A 461 4.15 10.27 19.56
N ARG A 462 3.52 10.11 18.39
CA ARG A 462 4.16 10.23 17.08
C ARG A 462 3.34 11.08 16.13
N THR A 463 3.98 11.61 15.10
CA THR A 463 3.29 12.36 14.03
C THR A 463 2.54 11.42 13.10
N SER A 464 1.32 11.79 12.73
CA SER A 464 0.57 11.12 11.67
C SER A 464 1.31 11.28 10.33
N GLY A 465 1.54 10.17 9.63
CA GLY A 465 2.14 10.17 8.28
C GLY A 465 3.62 9.82 8.25
N THR A 466 4.47 10.52 8.99
CA THR A 466 5.92 10.24 9.03
C THR A 466 6.36 9.40 10.22
N ASN A 467 5.46 9.14 11.16
CA ASN A 467 5.69 8.36 12.39
C ASN A 467 6.88 8.85 13.25
N LYS A 468 7.20 10.14 13.19
CA LYS A 468 8.27 10.76 14.01
C LYS A 468 7.81 10.96 15.43
N LEU A 469 8.71 10.73 16.41
CA LEU A 469 8.44 11.04 17.82
C LEU A 469 8.10 12.52 17.99
N LYS A 470 7.04 12.79 18.74
CA LYS A 470 6.67 14.17 19.14
C LYS A 470 7.41 14.55 20.41
N ARG A 471 8.74 14.76 20.32
CA ARG A 471 9.59 15.03 21.48
C ARG A 471 9.17 16.25 22.28
N THR A 472 8.59 17.27 21.63
CA THR A 472 8.06 18.45 22.33
C THR A 472 6.91 18.08 23.28
N GLU A 473 6.02 17.17 22.86
CA GLU A 473 4.91 16.68 23.67
C GLU A 473 5.42 15.81 24.84
N ILE A 474 6.41 14.97 24.55
CA ILE A 474 7.08 14.13 25.56
C ILE A 474 7.83 15.00 26.57
N ALA A 475 8.58 16.02 26.13
CA ALA A 475 9.30 16.95 27.02
C ALA A 475 8.33 17.75 27.93
N ALA A 476 7.20 18.22 27.35
CA ALA A 476 6.15 18.88 28.11
C ALA A 476 5.57 17.97 29.23
N TRP A 477 5.35 16.69 28.88
CA TRP A 477 4.88 15.71 29.85
C TRP A 477 5.91 15.47 30.98
N VAL A 478 7.21 15.33 30.67
CA VAL A 478 8.29 15.19 31.64
C VAL A 478 8.36 16.42 32.55
N ALA A 479 8.12 17.63 32.02
CA ALA A 479 8.11 18.88 32.80
C ALA A 479 6.87 19.04 33.71
N GLY A 480 5.99 18.04 33.80
CA GLY A 480 4.81 18.07 34.69
C GLY A 480 3.63 18.88 34.15
N THR A 481 3.63 19.25 32.87
CA THR A 481 2.47 19.85 32.24
C THR A 481 1.40 18.75 32.03
N PRO A 482 0.13 18.95 32.49
CA PRO A 482 -0.84 17.86 32.56
C PRO A 482 -1.22 17.38 31.18
N VAL A 483 -0.59 16.31 30.72
CA VAL A 483 -1.12 15.42 29.69
C VAL A 483 -2.04 14.44 30.41
N ARG A 484 -3.33 14.48 30.13
CA ARG A 484 -4.29 13.55 30.75
C ARG A 484 -3.87 12.11 30.42
N SER A 485 -3.44 11.38 31.42
CA SER A 485 -3.12 9.95 31.34
C SER A 485 -4.38 9.15 31.01
N PRO A 486 -4.35 8.23 30.04
CA PRO A 486 -5.33 7.17 29.97
C PRO A 486 -5.04 6.18 31.11
N GLN A 487 -6.07 5.83 31.88
CA GLN A 487 -5.97 4.76 32.88
C GLN A 487 -5.73 3.40 32.21
N ALA A 488 -4.96 2.56 32.89
CA ALA A 488 -4.73 1.18 32.45
C ALA A 488 -6.04 0.40 32.37
N ALA A 489 -6.32 -0.19 31.24
CA ALA A 489 -7.44 -1.12 31.10
C ALA A 489 -7.26 -2.10 29.93
N ASP A 490 -7.86 -3.26 30.12
CA ASP A 490 -7.78 -4.42 29.23
C ASP A 490 -8.96 -4.51 28.23
N THR A 491 -9.68 -3.41 28.00
CA THR A 491 -10.84 -3.41 27.08
C THR A 491 -10.47 -2.94 25.68
N VAL A 492 -11.26 -3.39 24.68
CA VAL A 492 -11.11 -2.96 23.28
C VAL A 492 -11.13 -1.43 23.17
N GLU A 493 -12.02 -0.77 23.96
CA GLU A 493 -12.10 0.69 23.99
C GLU A 493 -10.82 1.37 24.47
N ASP A 494 -10.11 0.75 25.40
CA ASP A 494 -8.86 1.31 25.93
C ASP A 494 -7.70 1.17 24.96
N ILE A 495 -7.67 0.08 24.20
CA ILE A 495 -6.72 -0.09 23.11
C ILE A 495 -6.99 0.96 22.01
N ILE A 496 -8.26 1.22 21.67
CA ILE A 496 -8.64 2.26 20.72
C ILE A 496 -8.28 3.65 21.25
N ARG A 497 -8.52 3.92 22.53
CA ARG A 497 -8.17 5.18 23.19
C ARG A 497 -6.69 5.51 23.12
N LYS A 498 -5.85 4.51 23.20
CA LYS A 498 -4.40 4.65 23.04
C LYS A 498 -4.01 5.32 21.72
N TYR A 499 -4.70 4.97 20.64
CA TYR A 499 -4.47 5.51 19.31
C TYR A 499 -5.25 6.81 19.04
N ALA A 500 -6.44 6.96 19.63
CA ALA A 500 -7.32 8.11 19.46
C ALA A 500 -6.99 9.31 20.37
N GLY A 501 -6.15 9.12 21.43
CA GLY A 501 -5.79 10.16 22.38
C GLY A 501 -6.97 10.61 23.25
N ALA A 502 -7.00 11.90 23.64
CA ALA A 502 -8.00 12.48 24.55
C ALA A 502 -9.38 12.75 23.93
N ARG A 503 -9.66 12.25 22.72
CA ARG A 503 -10.95 12.48 22.02
C ARG A 503 -12.05 11.61 22.63
N ARG A 504 -13.29 12.11 22.60
CA ARG A 504 -14.44 11.32 23.04
C ARG A 504 -14.66 10.17 22.07
N LEU A 505 -14.62 8.95 22.59
CA LEU A 505 -14.96 7.74 21.86
C LEU A 505 -16.46 7.49 21.99
N GLY A 506 -17.17 7.46 20.86
CA GLY A 506 -18.53 6.96 20.78
C GLY A 506 -18.59 5.82 19.76
N PRO A 507 -19.60 4.94 19.81
CA PRO A 507 -19.72 3.84 18.83
C PRO A 507 -19.70 4.33 17.38
N ASP A 508 -20.27 5.50 17.12
CA ASP A 508 -20.38 6.11 15.79
C ASP A 508 -19.17 6.99 15.42
N SER A 509 -18.16 7.11 16.32
CA SER A 509 -16.96 7.88 16.03
C SER A 509 -16.18 7.24 14.88
N SER A 510 -15.98 7.99 13.79
CA SER A 510 -15.17 7.54 12.66
C SER A 510 -13.69 7.46 13.08
N LEU A 511 -13.00 6.39 12.69
CA LEU A 511 -11.56 6.23 12.93
C LEU A 511 -10.74 7.32 12.22
N GLU A 512 -11.31 7.94 11.20
CA GLU A 512 -10.71 9.08 10.50
C GLU A 512 -10.81 10.36 11.31
N ASP A 513 -11.97 10.63 11.91
CA ASP A 513 -12.18 11.78 12.79
C ASP A 513 -11.34 11.69 14.06
N LEU A 514 -10.96 10.49 14.46
CA LEU A 514 -10.03 10.24 15.55
C LEU A 514 -8.56 10.49 15.15
N GLY A 515 -8.30 10.86 13.89
CA GLY A 515 -6.97 11.22 13.39
C GLY A 515 -6.02 10.03 13.22
N LEU A 516 -6.54 8.82 13.15
CA LEU A 516 -5.75 7.60 12.97
C LEU A 516 -5.24 7.51 11.53
N SER A 517 -3.93 7.48 11.34
CA SER A 517 -3.33 7.20 10.03
C SER A 517 -3.65 5.77 9.57
N SER A 518 -3.55 5.49 8.27
CA SER A 518 -3.70 4.11 7.76
C SER A 518 -2.76 3.13 8.47
N LEU A 519 -1.59 3.58 8.85
CA LEU A 519 -0.60 2.79 9.57
C LEU A 519 -1.00 2.60 11.04
N ASP A 520 -1.54 3.65 11.69
CA ASP A 520 -2.07 3.56 13.06
C ASP A 520 -3.26 2.59 13.13
N ARG A 521 -4.13 2.59 12.10
CA ARG A 521 -5.26 1.65 12.03
C ARG A 521 -4.78 0.20 11.89
N ILE A 522 -3.75 -0.05 11.09
CA ILE A 522 -3.17 -1.38 10.95
C ILE A 522 -2.55 -1.82 12.28
N GLN A 523 -1.81 -0.94 12.95
CA GLN A 523 -1.22 -1.24 14.25
C GLN A 523 -2.30 -1.49 15.31
N LEU A 524 -3.35 -0.66 15.35
CA LEU A 524 -4.52 -0.83 16.20
C LEU A 524 -5.18 -2.20 15.95
N THR A 525 -5.44 -2.54 14.68
CA THR A 525 -6.04 -3.81 14.31
C THR A 525 -5.17 -4.99 14.74
N MET A 526 -3.86 -4.93 14.47
CA MET A 526 -2.92 -5.97 14.89
C MET A 526 -2.82 -6.10 16.41
N GLU A 527 -2.83 -4.98 17.15
CA GLU A 527 -2.79 -5.01 18.61
C GLU A 527 -4.10 -5.51 19.22
N LEU A 528 -5.24 -5.14 18.65
CA LEU A 528 -6.54 -5.69 19.03
C LEU A 528 -6.57 -7.20 18.79
N GLU A 529 -6.15 -7.68 17.62
CA GLU A 529 -6.09 -9.11 17.31
C GLU A 529 -5.15 -9.88 18.24
N GLN A 530 -3.96 -9.33 18.54
CA GLN A 530 -2.97 -9.97 19.42
C GLN A 530 -3.42 -10.03 20.88
N ARG A 531 -4.08 -8.99 21.40
CA ARG A 531 -4.46 -8.90 22.82
C ARG A 531 -5.81 -9.51 23.11
N THR A 532 -6.77 -9.37 22.19
CA THR A 532 -8.14 -9.85 22.41
C THR A 532 -8.39 -11.23 21.81
N GLY A 533 -7.49 -11.72 20.94
CA GLY A 533 -7.72 -12.95 20.17
C GLY A 533 -8.88 -12.84 19.17
N VAL A 534 -9.36 -11.63 18.93
CA VAL A 534 -10.51 -11.33 18.10
C VAL A 534 -10.03 -10.73 16.79
N ARG A 535 -10.46 -11.28 15.67
CA ARG A 535 -10.12 -10.72 14.35
C ARG A 535 -10.98 -9.49 14.08
N VAL A 536 -10.31 -8.38 13.81
CA VAL A 536 -10.96 -7.10 13.53
C VAL A 536 -11.16 -6.91 12.04
N ASP A 537 -12.27 -6.28 11.64
CA ASP A 537 -12.50 -5.96 10.24
C ASP A 537 -11.56 -4.81 9.79
N GLU A 538 -10.66 -5.10 8.86
CA GLU A 538 -9.77 -4.10 8.25
C GLU A 538 -10.55 -2.98 7.52
N GLY A 539 -11.81 -3.22 7.20
CA GLY A 539 -12.74 -2.25 6.64
C GLY A 539 -13.53 -1.46 7.67
N ALA A 540 -13.33 -1.70 8.97
CA ALA A 540 -14.01 -0.97 10.03
C ALA A 540 -13.70 0.52 9.94
N ARG A 541 -14.75 1.34 9.90
CA ARG A 541 -14.66 2.79 9.78
C ARG A 541 -15.01 3.50 11.08
N THR A 542 -15.70 2.81 11.98
CA THR A 542 -16.18 3.36 13.25
C THR A 542 -15.65 2.55 14.45
N VAL A 543 -15.64 3.18 15.60
CA VAL A 543 -15.28 2.53 16.88
C VAL A 543 -16.23 1.38 17.19
N GLY A 544 -17.54 1.53 16.91
CA GLY A 544 -18.54 0.49 17.11
C GLY A 544 -18.28 -0.75 16.28
N GLU A 545 -17.82 -0.60 15.04
CA GLU A 545 -17.45 -1.73 14.17
C GLU A 545 -16.23 -2.48 14.70
N LEU A 546 -15.28 -1.79 15.33
CA LEU A 546 -14.13 -2.44 15.98
C LEU A 546 -14.54 -3.19 17.27
N THR A 547 -15.54 -2.70 18.01
CA THR A 547 -16.00 -3.31 19.27
C THR A 547 -16.99 -4.46 19.07
N LEU A 548 -17.68 -4.53 17.94
CA LEU A 548 -18.61 -5.61 17.57
C LEU A 548 -17.89 -6.89 17.07
N ALA A 549 -16.56 -6.92 17.10
CA ALA A 549 -15.75 -8.06 16.72
C ALA A 549 -16.08 -9.29 17.59
N ARG A 550 -16.46 -10.42 16.97
CA ARG A 550 -16.79 -11.67 17.66
C ARG A 550 -15.55 -12.45 18.05
N PRO A 551 -15.52 -13.16 19.20
CA PRO A 551 -14.42 -14.04 19.57
C PRO A 551 -14.22 -15.10 18.49
N MET A 552 -12.97 -15.28 18.05
CA MET A 552 -12.59 -16.37 17.16
C MET A 552 -12.19 -17.59 18.00
N GLU A 553 -12.74 -18.75 17.67
CA GLU A 553 -12.09 -20.02 18.01
C GLU A 553 -10.71 -20.05 17.34
N PRO A 554 -9.67 -20.58 18.01
CA PRO A 554 -8.34 -20.67 17.43
C PRO A 554 -8.36 -21.66 16.26
N LEU A 555 -8.74 -21.20 15.09
CA LEU A 555 -8.49 -21.90 13.84
C LEU A 555 -7.04 -21.64 13.47
N ALA A 556 -6.26 -22.70 13.39
CA ALA A 556 -4.96 -22.68 12.73
C ALA A 556 -5.10 -21.89 11.42
N ALA A 557 -4.23 -20.92 11.20
CA ALA A 557 -4.23 -20.08 10.01
C ALA A 557 -4.00 -20.98 8.78
N GLU A 558 -5.08 -21.48 8.20
CA GLU A 558 -5.04 -22.14 6.91
C GLU A 558 -5.02 -21.03 5.85
N ASP A 559 -3.82 -20.70 5.42
CA ASP A 559 -3.63 -19.94 4.18
C ASP A 559 -4.28 -20.74 3.05
N ALA A 560 -5.42 -20.28 2.54
CA ALA A 560 -5.98 -20.81 1.32
C ALA A 560 -5.01 -20.51 0.18
N GLU A 561 -4.15 -21.47 -0.15
CA GLU A 561 -3.25 -21.34 -1.30
C GLU A 561 -4.07 -21.40 -2.60
N PHE A 562 -4.38 -20.23 -3.15
CA PHE A 562 -5.01 -20.13 -4.45
C PHE A 562 -4.01 -20.48 -5.58
N PRO A 563 -4.43 -21.21 -6.64
CA PRO A 563 -3.54 -21.74 -7.65
C PRO A 563 -3.02 -20.66 -8.61
N SER A 564 -2.04 -19.87 -8.20
CA SER A 564 -1.40 -18.85 -9.05
C SER A 564 -0.68 -19.45 -10.27
N TRP A 565 -0.23 -20.70 -10.17
CA TRP A 565 0.43 -21.45 -11.24
C TRP A 565 -0.49 -21.74 -12.43
N SER A 566 -1.82 -21.84 -12.23
CA SER A 566 -2.80 -22.10 -13.30
C SER A 566 -2.86 -20.97 -14.33
N ARG A 567 -2.34 -19.78 -14.02
CA ARG A 567 -2.22 -18.62 -14.89
C ARG A 567 -0.84 -18.45 -15.52
N SER A 568 0.07 -19.38 -15.29
CA SER A 568 1.39 -19.37 -15.94
C SER A 568 1.29 -19.55 -17.46
N LEU A 569 2.32 -19.10 -18.17
CA LEU A 569 2.35 -19.23 -19.64
C LEU A 569 2.18 -20.70 -20.11
N PRO A 570 2.88 -21.71 -19.52
CA PRO A 570 2.67 -23.10 -19.90
C PRO A 570 1.24 -23.60 -19.68
N ALA A 571 0.64 -23.26 -18.52
CA ALA A 571 -0.75 -23.64 -18.22
C ALA A 571 -1.75 -22.99 -19.21
N ASN A 572 -1.52 -21.73 -19.58
CA ASN A 572 -2.32 -21.06 -20.58
C ASN A 572 -2.20 -21.70 -21.98
N ILE A 573 -0.99 -22.03 -22.41
CA ILE A 573 -0.76 -22.72 -23.69
C ILE A 573 -1.50 -24.07 -23.67
N LEU A 574 -1.34 -24.86 -22.63
CA LEU A 574 -2.01 -26.16 -22.51
C LEU A 574 -3.54 -26.01 -22.54
N ARG A 575 -4.08 -24.99 -21.87
CA ARG A 575 -5.52 -24.68 -21.87
C ARG A 575 -6.03 -24.30 -23.26
N HIS A 576 -5.26 -23.49 -24.00
CA HIS A 576 -5.60 -23.12 -25.39
C HIS A 576 -5.59 -24.32 -26.35
N ILE A 577 -4.87 -25.38 -26.02
CA ILE A 577 -4.84 -26.64 -26.75
C ILE A 577 -5.97 -27.57 -26.25
N ALA A 578 -6.06 -27.81 -24.95
CA ALA A 578 -6.97 -28.78 -24.37
C ALA A 578 -8.45 -28.42 -24.49
N LEU A 579 -8.81 -27.13 -24.35
CA LEU A 579 -10.20 -26.70 -24.50
C LEU A 579 -10.76 -27.00 -25.90
N PRO A 580 -10.21 -26.49 -27.02
CA PRO A 580 -10.78 -26.73 -28.34
C PRO A 580 -10.62 -28.16 -28.86
N LEU A 581 -9.56 -28.88 -28.46
CA LEU A 581 -9.31 -30.22 -29.03
C LEU A 581 -9.93 -31.36 -28.23
N LEU A 582 -10.15 -31.16 -26.92
CA LEU A 582 -10.65 -32.21 -26.04
C LEU A 582 -11.97 -31.84 -25.36
N ILE A 583 -12.00 -30.75 -24.60
CA ILE A 583 -13.12 -30.45 -23.70
C ILE A 583 -14.36 -30.01 -24.47
N LEU A 584 -14.24 -29.05 -25.38
CA LEU A 584 -15.41 -28.55 -26.13
C LEU A 584 -16.01 -29.58 -27.10
N PRO A 585 -15.23 -30.39 -27.83
CA PRO A 585 -15.76 -31.50 -28.60
C PRO A 585 -16.46 -32.56 -27.73
N LEU A 586 -15.87 -32.94 -26.61
CA LEU A 586 -16.45 -33.88 -25.65
C LEU A 586 -17.76 -33.31 -25.05
N THR A 587 -17.78 -32.02 -24.72
CA THR A 587 -19.00 -31.36 -24.26
C THR A 587 -20.10 -31.42 -25.33
N ARG A 588 -19.79 -31.17 -26.57
CA ARG A 588 -20.75 -31.23 -27.71
C ARG A 588 -21.24 -32.64 -27.99
N LEU A 589 -20.40 -33.66 -27.74
CA LEU A 589 -20.78 -35.05 -27.96
C LEU A 589 -21.91 -35.47 -27.00
N PHE A 590 -21.85 -35.03 -25.74
CA PHE A 590 -22.85 -35.40 -24.74
C PHE A 590 -23.95 -34.35 -24.55
N ALA A 591 -23.66 -33.05 -24.76
CA ALA A 591 -24.64 -31.98 -24.57
C ALA A 591 -24.86 -31.22 -25.90
N TRP A 592 -26.06 -31.34 -26.46
CA TRP A 592 -26.46 -30.58 -27.67
C TRP A 592 -26.94 -29.20 -27.20
N ILE A 593 -25.97 -28.29 -27.04
CA ILE A 593 -26.17 -26.99 -26.39
C ILE A 593 -26.74 -25.98 -27.40
N LYS A 594 -27.93 -25.46 -27.12
CA LYS A 594 -28.50 -24.26 -27.73
C LYS A 594 -28.11 -23.03 -26.90
N VAL A 595 -27.52 -22.04 -27.57
CA VAL A 595 -27.09 -20.79 -26.92
C VAL A 595 -28.02 -19.66 -27.29
N GLU A 596 -28.55 -18.96 -26.27
CA GLU A 596 -29.46 -17.82 -26.41
C GLU A 596 -28.89 -16.61 -25.66
N GLY A 597 -29.18 -15.37 -26.13
CA GLY A 597 -28.73 -14.13 -25.45
C GLY A 597 -27.23 -13.83 -25.59
N ARG A 598 -26.54 -14.47 -26.57
CA ARG A 598 -25.10 -14.22 -26.78
C ARG A 598 -24.78 -12.78 -27.22
N GLU A 599 -25.75 -12.10 -27.79
CA GLU A 599 -25.72 -10.68 -28.18
C GLU A 599 -25.50 -9.77 -26.95
N ASN A 600 -26.02 -10.14 -25.79
CA ASN A 600 -25.83 -9.41 -24.52
C ASN A 600 -24.37 -9.36 -24.05
N LEU A 601 -23.52 -10.24 -24.62
CA LEU A 601 -22.09 -10.27 -24.33
C LEU A 601 -21.27 -9.39 -25.30
N ARG A 602 -21.90 -8.77 -26.32
CA ARG A 602 -21.22 -7.85 -27.23
C ARG A 602 -20.84 -6.56 -26.48
N GLY A 603 -19.63 -6.09 -26.72
CA GLY A 603 -19.13 -4.86 -26.06
C GLY A 603 -18.62 -5.03 -24.63
N LEU A 604 -18.70 -6.22 -24.02
CA LEU A 604 -18.07 -6.49 -22.71
C LEU A 604 -16.56 -6.69 -22.92
N GLU A 605 -15.75 -5.67 -22.62
CA GLU A 605 -14.29 -5.72 -22.76
C GLU A 605 -13.58 -6.00 -21.42
N GLY A 606 -14.25 -5.72 -20.31
CA GLY A 606 -13.71 -5.85 -18.95
C GLY A 606 -14.11 -7.16 -18.26
N PRO A 607 -13.64 -7.35 -17.04
CA PRO A 607 -14.03 -8.46 -16.19
C PRO A 607 -15.53 -8.40 -15.86
N VAL A 608 -16.17 -9.56 -15.82
CA VAL A 608 -17.58 -9.71 -15.44
C VAL A 608 -17.76 -10.93 -14.54
N ILE A 609 -18.83 -10.93 -13.75
CA ILE A 609 -19.26 -12.10 -12.97
C ILE A 609 -20.38 -12.80 -13.76
N PHE A 610 -20.18 -14.04 -14.18
CA PHE A 610 -21.24 -14.91 -14.70
C PHE A 610 -21.90 -15.62 -13.53
N ALA A 611 -23.11 -15.23 -13.18
CA ALA A 611 -23.89 -15.81 -12.08
C ALA A 611 -24.91 -16.79 -12.64
N SER A 612 -24.74 -18.08 -12.35
CA SER A 612 -25.51 -19.17 -12.95
C SER A 612 -26.19 -20.04 -11.91
N ASN A 613 -27.34 -20.62 -12.26
CA ASN A 613 -27.91 -21.77 -11.54
C ASN A 613 -27.02 -23.01 -11.72
N HIS A 614 -27.10 -23.99 -10.82
CA HIS A 614 -26.21 -25.15 -10.76
C HIS A 614 -26.96 -26.47 -10.89
N GLN A 615 -26.75 -27.19 -11.99
CA GLN A 615 -27.47 -28.42 -12.32
C GLN A 615 -26.58 -29.67 -12.37
N SER A 616 -25.35 -29.52 -12.89
CA SER A 616 -24.55 -30.66 -13.31
C SER A 616 -23.05 -30.41 -13.19
N HIS A 617 -22.24 -31.45 -13.24
CA HIS A 617 -20.80 -31.36 -13.48
C HIS A 617 -20.45 -30.81 -14.87
N PHE A 618 -21.42 -30.80 -15.80
CA PHE A 618 -21.28 -30.24 -17.14
C PHE A 618 -21.55 -28.75 -17.23
N ASP A 619 -21.93 -28.07 -16.14
CA ASP A 619 -22.28 -26.65 -16.14
C ASP A 619 -21.12 -25.77 -16.61
N VAL A 620 -19.92 -25.96 -16.04
CA VAL A 620 -18.72 -25.19 -16.43
C VAL A 620 -18.34 -25.43 -17.89
N PRO A 621 -18.17 -26.69 -18.36
CA PRO A 621 -17.95 -26.98 -19.79
C PRO A 621 -18.99 -26.35 -20.73
N ALA A 622 -20.28 -26.38 -20.34
CA ALA A 622 -21.38 -25.83 -21.15
C ALA A 622 -21.30 -24.29 -21.24
N ILE A 623 -21.04 -23.60 -20.14
CA ILE A 623 -20.84 -22.15 -20.13
C ILE A 623 -19.62 -21.79 -20.98
N LEU A 624 -18.50 -22.49 -20.82
CA LEU A 624 -17.29 -22.25 -21.62
C LEU A 624 -17.53 -22.51 -23.12
N TYR A 625 -18.32 -23.51 -23.47
CA TYR A 625 -18.73 -23.77 -24.86
C TYR A 625 -19.55 -22.60 -25.44
N ALA A 626 -20.50 -22.07 -24.66
CA ALA A 626 -21.39 -20.99 -25.06
C ALA A 626 -20.69 -19.61 -25.14
N LEU A 627 -19.64 -19.37 -24.35
CA LEU A 627 -18.92 -18.11 -24.32
C LEU A 627 -18.15 -17.84 -25.64
N PRO A 628 -18.09 -16.56 -26.10
CA PRO A 628 -17.18 -16.16 -27.19
C PRO A 628 -15.72 -16.34 -26.76
N GLY A 629 -14.83 -16.64 -27.73
CA GLY A 629 -13.41 -16.97 -27.46
C GLY A 629 -12.70 -15.96 -26.54
N ARG A 630 -12.94 -14.66 -26.76
CA ARG A 630 -12.33 -13.58 -25.95
C ARG A 630 -12.67 -13.66 -24.44
N LEU A 631 -13.87 -14.12 -24.07
CA LEU A 631 -14.31 -14.28 -22.68
C LEU A 631 -14.01 -15.70 -22.15
N ARG A 632 -14.10 -16.74 -23.02
CA ARG A 632 -13.85 -18.14 -22.66
C ARG A 632 -12.51 -18.36 -22.00
N TYR A 633 -11.43 -17.84 -22.57
CA TYR A 633 -10.07 -18.03 -22.07
C TYR A 633 -9.73 -17.14 -20.88
N ARG A 634 -10.61 -16.18 -20.56
CA ARG A 634 -10.52 -15.34 -19.37
C ARG A 634 -11.49 -15.77 -18.26
N ALA A 635 -12.32 -16.78 -18.48
CA ALA A 635 -13.27 -17.27 -17.52
C ALA A 635 -12.58 -18.15 -16.45
N THR A 636 -12.91 -17.93 -15.18
CA THR A 636 -12.38 -18.65 -14.02
C THR A 636 -13.55 -19.08 -13.14
N PRO A 637 -13.92 -20.37 -13.17
CA PRO A 637 -14.99 -20.87 -12.32
C PRO A 637 -14.55 -20.97 -10.87
N ALA A 638 -15.42 -20.49 -9.96
CA ALA A 638 -15.32 -20.70 -8.54
C ALA A 638 -15.85 -22.09 -8.19
N MET A 639 -15.07 -22.87 -7.43
CA MET A 639 -15.44 -24.22 -7.02
C MET A 639 -15.39 -24.34 -5.49
N ALA A 640 -16.33 -25.04 -4.89
CA ALA A 640 -16.38 -25.23 -3.45
C ALA A 640 -15.06 -25.87 -2.94
N LYS A 641 -14.38 -25.23 -1.96
CA LYS A 641 -13.13 -25.73 -1.35
C LYS A 641 -13.35 -27.11 -0.73
N GLU A 642 -14.52 -27.30 -0.15
CA GLU A 642 -14.95 -28.54 0.51
C GLU A 642 -15.00 -29.75 -0.45
N PHE A 643 -15.14 -29.52 -1.74
CA PHE A 643 -15.04 -30.59 -2.74
C PHE A 643 -13.64 -31.18 -2.84
N PHE A 644 -12.62 -30.41 -2.44
CA PHE A 644 -11.21 -30.79 -2.47
C PHE A 644 -10.64 -31.00 -1.07
N ASP A 645 -11.47 -31.37 -0.08
CA ASP A 645 -11.06 -31.47 1.33
C ASP A 645 -9.85 -32.37 1.53
N ALA A 646 -9.78 -33.52 0.87
CA ALA A 646 -8.64 -34.44 0.96
C ALA A 646 -7.34 -33.87 0.35
N HIS A 647 -7.43 -32.84 -0.50
CA HIS A 647 -6.25 -32.12 -1.01
C HIS A 647 -5.75 -31.06 -0.02
N PHE A 648 -6.69 -30.33 0.64
CA PHE A 648 -6.35 -29.26 1.57
C PHE A 648 -6.06 -29.76 2.98
N HIS A 649 -6.69 -30.90 3.38
CA HIS A 649 -6.58 -31.54 4.69
C HIS A 649 -6.09 -33.00 4.57
N PRO A 650 -4.87 -33.22 4.03
CA PRO A 650 -4.38 -34.56 3.75
C PRO A 650 -4.31 -35.46 5.00
N GLU A 651 -4.18 -34.87 6.19
CA GLU A 651 -4.12 -35.58 7.46
C GLU A 651 -5.42 -36.31 7.85
N ARG A 652 -6.56 -35.92 7.26
CA ARG A 652 -7.91 -36.47 7.57
C ARG A 652 -8.33 -37.61 6.63
N HIS A 653 -7.55 -37.87 5.58
CA HIS A 653 -7.96 -38.76 4.48
C HIS A 653 -6.92 -39.81 4.13
N GLY A 654 -7.37 -40.94 3.58
CA GLY A 654 -6.50 -42.02 3.11
C GLY A 654 -5.71 -41.70 1.83
N LEU A 655 -4.60 -42.40 1.59
CA LEU A 655 -3.70 -42.13 0.45
C LEU A 655 -4.40 -42.15 -0.92
N GLY A 656 -5.37 -43.05 -1.14
CA GLY A 656 -6.12 -43.12 -2.39
C GLY A 656 -7.01 -41.91 -2.63
N GLU A 657 -7.71 -41.43 -1.59
CA GLU A 657 -8.55 -40.25 -1.64
C GLU A 657 -7.72 -38.99 -1.85
N ARG A 658 -6.58 -38.88 -1.17
CA ARG A 658 -5.62 -37.78 -1.33
C ARG A 658 -5.13 -37.66 -2.77
N PHE A 659 -4.73 -38.80 -3.37
CA PHE A 659 -4.25 -38.81 -4.76
C PHE A 659 -5.36 -38.43 -5.75
N THR A 660 -6.56 -39.02 -5.62
CA THR A 660 -7.68 -38.77 -6.54
C THR A 660 -8.16 -37.31 -6.41
N ASN A 661 -8.28 -36.81 -5.19
CA ASN A 661 -8.76 -35.47 -4.91
C ASN A 661 -7.73 -34.41 -5.34
N GLY A 662 -6.43 -34.66 -5.09
CA GLY A 662 -5.33 -33.81 -5.56
C GLY A 662 -5.25 -33.75 -7.09
N LEU A 663 -5.43 -34.88 -7.78
CA LEU A 663 -5.45 -34.93 -9.24
C LEU A 663 -6.65 -34.15 -9.80
N ASN A 664 -7.83 -34.29 -9.21
CA ASN A 664 -9.03 -33.56 -9.61
C ASN A 664 -8.86 -32.05 -9.43
N TYR A 665 -8.28 -31.61 -8.30
CA TYR A 665 -7.96 -30.22 -8.05
C TYR A 665 -6.98 -29.66 -9.09
N PHE A 666 -5.92 -30.42 -9.36
CA PHE A 666 -4.91 -30.04 -10.35
C PHE A 666 -5.52 -29.91 -11.77
N LEU A 667 -6.32 -30.90 -12.19
CA LEU A 667 -6.98 -30.88 -13.50
C LEU A 667 -8.00 -29.75 -13.61
N ALA A 668 -8.81 -29.49 -12.58
CA ALA A 668 -9.79 -28.42 -12.57
C ALA A 668 -9.08 -27.05 -12.68
N SER A 669 -8.02 -26.83 -11.92
CA SER A 669 -7.24 -25.60 -11.97
C SER A 669 -6.47 -25.45 -13.30
N LEU A 670 -5.93 -26.51 -13.85
CA LEU A 670 -5.18 -26.46 -15.12
C LEU A 670 -6.09 -26.24 -16.32
N VAL A 671 -7.15 -27.03 -16.46
CA VAL A 671 -7.99 -27.05 -17.66
C VAL A 671 -9.03 -25.91 -17.65
N PHE A 672 -9.69 -25.72 -16.50
CA PHE A 672 -10.78 -24.73 -16.39
C PHE A 672 -10.33 -23.42 -15.76
N ASN A 673 -9.06 -23.30 -15.31
CA ASN A 673 -8.60 -22.17 -14.50
C ASN A 673 -9.42 -21.98 -13.22
N ALA A 674 -9.94 -23.06 -12.67
CA ALA A 674 -10.80 -23.03 -11.50
C ALA A 674 -10.03 -22.66 -10.23
N PHE A 675 -10.72 -22.00 -9.29
CA PHE A 675 -10.16 -21.65 -7.99
C PHE A 675 -11.10 -22.07 -6.84
N PRO A 676 -10.55 -22.43 -5.67
CA PRO A 676 -11.35 -22.82 -4.53
C PRO A 676 -12.05 -21.63 -3.90
N LEU A 677 -13.36 -21.75 -3.65
CA LEU A 677 -14.19 -20.78 -2.94
C LEU A 677 -14.67 -21.43 -1.65
N PRO A 678 -14.25 -20.97 -0.45
CA PRO A 678 -14.79 -21.48 0.80
C PRO A 678 -16.26 -21.08 0.96
N GLN A 679 -17.11 -22.02 1.35
CA GLN A 679 -18.55 -21.77 1.56
C GLN A 679 -18.87 -21.27 2.97
N ARG A 680 -17.93 -21.36 3.92
CA ARG A 680 -18.09 -20.87 5.30
C ARG A 680 -17.55 -19.45 5.46
N GLU A 681 -18.11 -18.69 6.39
CA GLU A 681 -17.79 -17.27 6.60
C GLU A 681 -16.30 -16.98 6.83
N SER A 682 -15.55 -17.90 7.42
CA SER A 682 -14.10 -17.74 7.69
C SER A 682 -13.20 -17.66 6.45
N GLY A 683 -13.70 -17.93 5.25
CA GLY A 683 -12.94 -17.86 4.00
C GLY A 683 -13.46 -16.86 2.97
N ALA A 684 -14.58 -16.19 3.27
CA ALA A 684 -15.25 -15.30 2.31
C ALA A 684 -14.38 -14.10 1.92
N ARG A 685 -13.56 -13.57 2.83
CA ARG A 685 -12.67 -12.45 2.58
C ARG A 685 -11.53 -12.80 1.62
N ASP A 686 -10.87 -13.93 1.84
CA ASP A 686 -9.79 -14.40 0.98
C ASP A 686 -10.29 -14.72 -0.42
N ALA A 687 -11.49 -15.27 -0.51
CA ALA A 687 -12.16 -15.50 -1.78
C ALA A 687 -12.54 -14.20 -2.50
N LEU A 688 -13.01 -13.19 -1.77
CA LEU A 688 -13.35 -11.88 -2.31
C LEU A 688 -12.09 -11.16 -2.80
N ARG A 689 -11.02 -11.20 -2.01
CA ARG A 689 -9.71 -10.66 -2.39
C ARG A 689 -9.20 -11.34 -3.65
N TYR A 690 -9.22 -12.67 -3.71
CA TYR A 690 -8.76 -13.40 -4.87
C TYR A 690 -9.61 -13.16 -6.13
N ALA A 691 -10.94 -13.09 -5.98
CA ALA A 691 -11.83 -12.72 -7.08
C ALA A 691 -11.59 -11.28 -7.56
N GLY A 692 -11.30 -10.34 -6.64
CA GLY A 692 -10.87 -8.98 -6.98
C GLY A 692 -9.57 -8.97 -7.75
N GLU A 693 -8.66 -9.83 -7.37
CA GLU A 693 -7.40 -10.04 -8.04
C GLU A 693 -7.59 -10.57 -9.47
N LEU A 694 -8.43 -11.58 -9.64
CA LEU A 694 -8.77 -12.10 -10.96
C LEU A 694 -9.38 -11.02 -11.85
N ALA A 695 -10.30 -10.24 -11.31
CA ALA A 695 -10.91 -9.12 -12.01
C ALA A 695 -9.88 -8.06 -12.43
N SER A 696 -8.96 -7.67 -11.53
CA SER A 696 -7.89 -6.71 -11.89
C SER A 696 -6.93 -7.24 -12.96
N ASP A 697 -6.78 -8.56 -13.08
CA ASP A 697 -6.00 -9.19 -14.15
C ASP A 697 -6.81 -9.38 -15.45
N GLY A 698 -8.06 -8.87 -15.49
CA GLY A 698 -8.96 -8.95 -16.64
C GLY A 698 -9.65 -10.31 -16.80
N TYR A 699 -9.66 -11.15 -15.77
CA TYR A 699 -10.39 -12.42 -15.76
C TYR A 699 -11.85 -12.22 -15.34
N CYS A 700 -12.73 -13.05 -15.92
CA CYS A 700 -14.14 -13.14 -15.55
C CYS A 700 -14.35 -14.26 -14.55
N VAL A 701 -15.23 -14.08 -13.58
CA VAL A 701 -15.56 -15.09 -12.58
C VAL A 701 -16.86 -15.79 -12.93
N ILE A 702 -16.87 -17.12 -12.96
CA ILE A 702 -18.12 -17.90 -13.01
C ILE A 702 -18.45 -18.36 -11.60
N ILE A 703 -19.63 -18.01 -11.12
CA ILE A 703 -20.10 -18.36 -9.77
C ILE A 703 -21.48 -19.02 -9.85
N PHE A 704 -21.69 -19.99 -8.92
CA PHE A 704 -22.96 -20.66 -8.71
C PHE A 704 -23.50 -20.25 -7.35
N PRO A 705 -24.32 -19.16 -7.26
CA PRO A 705 -24.70 -18.57 -5.97
C PRO A 705 -25.65 -19.42 -5.14
N GLU A 706 -26.22 -20.48 -5.69
CA GLU A 706 -27.04 -21.45 -4.97
C GLU A 706 -26.25 -22.27 -3.92
N GLY A 707 -24.92 -22.38 -4.11
CA GLY A 707 -24.03 -23.14 -3.23
C GLY A 707 -24.18 -24.67 -3.30
N LYS A 708 -25.25 -25.20 -3.90
CA LYS A 708 -25.50 -26.65 -4.07
C LYS A 708 -26.16 -26.91 -5.42
N ARG A 709 -25.97 -28.14 -5.94
CA ARG A 709 -26.65 -28.61 -7.15
C ARG A 709 -28.07 -29.05 -6.82
N THR A 710 -29.02 -28.67 -7.68
CA THR A 710 -30.45 -29.03 -7.54
C THR A 710 -30.80 -30.28 -8.33
N ASP A 711 -31.77 -31.05 -7.83
CA ASP A 711 -32.18 -32.34 -8.43
C ASP A 711 -33.16 -32.22 -9.59
N ALA A 712 -33.98 -31.17 -9.65
CA ALA A 712 -35.11 -31.07 -10.55
C ALA A 712 -35.08 -29.84 -11.45
N GLY A 713 -33.93 -29.19 -11.62
CA GLY A 713 -33.85 -27.96 -12.41
C GLY A 713 -34.46 -26.73 -11.75
N GLU A 714 -34.89 -26.85 -10.47
CA GLU A 714 -35.36 -25.72 -9.68
C GLU A 714 -34.18 -24.81 -9.31
N ILE A 715 -34.39 -23.49 -9.36
CA ILE A 715 -33.39 -22.50 -8.99
C ILE A 715 -33.57 -22.21 -7.49
N MET A 716 -32.52 -22.47 -6.70
CA MET A 716 -32.52 -22.17 -5.26
C MET A 716 -32.23 -20.66 -5.01
N PRO A 717 -32.60 -20.16 -3.81
CA PRO A 717 -32.26 -18.78 -3.45
C PRO A 717 -30.77 -18.52 -3.51
N PHE A 718 -30.41 -17.39 -4.10
CA PHE A 718 -29.01 -16.98 -4.27
C PHE A 718 -28.43 -16.42 -2.97
N GLN A 719 -27.23 -16.90 -2.61
CA GLN A 719 -26.50 -16.42 -1.45
C GLN A 719 -26.01 -14.97 -1.65
N PRO A 720 -25.93 -14.17 -0.58
CA PRO A 720 -25.51 -12.75 -0.64
C PRO A 720 -24.14 -12.50 -1.27
N GLY A 721 -23.28 -13.51 -1.30
CA GLY A 721 -21.90 -13.43 -1.82
C GLY A 721 -21.78 -12.90 -3.25
N VAL A 722 -22.75 -13.20 -4.15
CA VAL A 722 -22.74 -12.68 -5.53
C VAL A 722 -23.01 -11.17 -5.57
N GLY A 723 -23.96 -10.67 -4.75
CA GLY A 723 -24.26 -9.25 -4.60
C GLY A 723 -23.07 -8.49 -4.03
N MET A 724 -22.43 -9.05 -3.00
CA MET A 724 -21.24 -8.49 -2.37
C MET A 724 -20.06 -8.42 -3.35
N LEU A 725 -19.78 -9.49 -4.11
CA LEU A 725 -18.71 -9.55 -5.10
C LEU A 725 -18.90 -8.48 -6.19
N ALA A 726 -20.08 -8.41 -6.79
CA ALA A 726 -20.36 -7.50 -7.87
C ALA A 726 -20.32 -6.03 -7.41
N SER A 727 -20.92 -5.72 -6.26
CA SER A 727 -20.96 -4.38 -5.70
C SER A 727 -19.56 -3.89 -5.28
N ARG A 728 -18.81 -4.69 -4.50
CA ARG A 728 -17.47 -4.28 -4.01
C ARG A 728 -16.41 -4.20 -5.10
N LEU A 729 -16.51 -5.04 -6.13
CA LEU A 729 -15.56 -5.00 -7.25
C LEU A 729 -15.96 -3.98 -8.33
N GLY A 730 -17.19 -3.45 -8.29
CA GLY A 730 -17.70 -2.53 -9.31
C GLY A 730 -17.80 -3.15 -10.71
N ILE A 731 -17.88 -4.50 -10.81
CA ILE A 731 -17.95 -5.22 -12.08
C ILE A 731 -19.38 -5.74 -12.34
N PRO A 732 -19.85 -5.76 -13.61
CA PRO A 732 -21.21 -6.19 -13.91
C PRO A 732 -21.39 -7.69 -13.66
N ALA A 733 -22.58 -8.07 -13.15
CA ALA A 733 -23.04 -9.45 -13.09
C ALA A 733 -23.87 -9.79 -14.32
N VAL A 734 -23.50 -10.85 -15.03
CA VAL A 734 -24.24 -11.39 -16.16
C VAL A 734 -25.05 -12.59 -15.67
N PRO A 735 -26.39 -12.51 -15.68
CA PRO A 735 -27.24 -13.64 -15.34
C PRO A 735 -27.08 -14.74 -16.41
N VAL A 736 -26.91 -15.98 -15.96
CA VAL A 736 -26.81 -17.16 -16.83
C VAL A 736 -27.80 -18.21 -16.37
N LYS A 737 -28.61 -18.72 -17.29
CA LYS A 737 -29.53 -19.84 -17.00
C LYS A 737 -29.12 -21.07 -17.78
N LEU A 738 -28.99 -22.16 -17.07
CA LEU A 738 -28.75 -23.50 -17.59
C LEU A 738 -30.03 -24.32 -17.51
N GLU A 739 -30.34 -25.04 -18.59
CA GLU A 739 -31.49 -25.92 -18.67
C GLU A 739 -31.09 -27.25 -19.34
N GLY A 740 -31.53 -28.39 -18.76
CA GLY A 740 -31.36 -29.73 -19.34
C GLY A 740 -30.03 -30.43 -19.08
N LEU A 741 -29.07 -29.79 -18.39
CA LEU A 741 -27.77 -30.40 -18.08
C LEU A 741 -27.86 -31.48 -17.00
N GLU A 742 -28.88 -31.45 -16.15
CA GLU A 742 -29.20 -32.50 -15.18
C GLU A 742 -29.50 -33.84 -15.86
N ARG A 743 -30.03 -33.84 -17.09
CA ARG A 743 -30.30 -35.04 -17.89
C ARG A 743 -29.07 -35.57 -18.58
N VAL A 744 -28.06 -34.69 -18.87
CA VAL A 744 -26.79 -35.09 -19.49
C VAL A 744 -25.89 -35.80 -18.47
N LEU A 745 -25.75 -35.23 -17.28
CA LEU A 745 -24.99 -35.84 -16.20
C LEU A 745 -25.60 -35.46 -14.84
N HIS A 746 -26.45 -36.34 -14.33
CA HIS A 746 -27.05 -36.18 -13.01
C HIS A 746 -25.96 -36.23 -11.93
N LYS A 747 -26.16 -35.52 -10.81
CA LYS A 747 -25.19 -35.45 -9.71
C LYS A 747 -24.77 -36.79 -9.13
N SER A 748 -25.64 -37.82 -9.20
CA SER A 748 -25.40 -39.18 -8.74
C SER A 748 -24.91 -40.14 -9.85
N ALA A 749 -24.90 -39.68 -11.11
CA ALA A 749 -24.54 -40.55 -12.23
C ALA A 749 -23.01 -40.54 -12.45
N LYS A 750 -22.45 -41.73 -12.75
CA LYS A 750 -21.02 -41.89 -13.05
C LYS A 750 -20.69 -41.70 -14.54
N MET A 751 -21.69 -41.73 -15.42
CA MET A 751 -21.52 -41.59 -16.87
C MET A 751 -22.51 -40.57 -17.44
N ALA A 752 -22.03 -39.78 -18.39
CA ALA A 752 -22.86 -38.82 -19.11
C ALA A 752 -23.72 -39.55 -20.15
N THR A 753 -24.95 -39.10 -20.35
CA THR A 753 -25.87 -39.54 -21.39
C THR A 753 -26.11 -38.35 -22.36
N PRO A 754 -26.09 -38.59 -23.70
CA PRO A 754 -26.36 -37.53 -24.64
C PRO A 754 -27.76 -36.91 -24.45
N GLY A 755 -27.82 -35.57 -24.40
CA GLY A 755 -29.06 -34.86 -24.18
C GLY A 755 -29.05 -33.43 -24.69
N GLN A 756 -30.25 -32.82 -24.82
CA GLN A 756 -30.41 -31.42 -25.22
C GLN A 756 -30.21 -30.52 -23.99
N ALA A 757 -29.48 -29.44 -24.15
CA ALA A 757 -29.27 -28.44 -23.10
C ALA A 757 -29.36 -27.02 -23.68
N LYS A 758 -29.65 -26.04 -22.82
CA LYS A 758 -29.65 -24.63 -23.19
C LYS A 758 -28.79 -23.83 -22.22
N VAL A 759 -28.09 -22.84 -22.79
CA VAL A 759 -27.34 -21.81 -22.06
C VAL A 759 -27.87 -20.45 -22.49
N LYS A 760 -28.47 -19.70 -21.55
CA LYS A 760 -29.03 -18.39 -21.84
C LYS A 760 -28.28 -17.33 -21.07
N PHE A 761 -27.92 -16.23 -21.75
CA PHE A 761 -27.23 -15.09 -21.15
C PHE A 761 -28.17 -13.89 -21.09
N GLY A 762 -28.36 -13.35 -19.86
CA GLY A 762 -29.14 -12.15 -19.63
C GLY A 762 -28.35 -10.86 -19.87
N VAL A 763 -29.05 -9.74 -19.74
CA VAL A 763 -28.45 -8.40 -19.81
C VAL A 763 -27.54 -8.19 -18.58
N PRO A 764 -26.33 -7.66 -18.74
CA PRO A 764 -25.42 -7.36 -17.64
C PRO A 764 -26.03 -6.39 -16.62
N LEU A 765 -26.01 -6.73 -15.36
CA LEU A 765 -26.53 -5.95 -14.24
C LEU A 765 -25.37 -5.21 -13.55
N ARG A 766 -25.48 -3.90 -13.38
CA ARG A 766 -24.65 -3.13 -12.45
C ARG A 766 -25.32 -3.15 -11.09
N LEU A 767 -24.57 -3.57 -10.07
CA LEU A 767 -25.03 -3.72 -8.71
C LEU A 767 -24.24 -2.77 -7.82
N GLU A 768 -24.95 -1.84 -7.18
CA GLU A 768 -24.37 -0.83 -6.30
C GLU A 768 -25.13 -0.83 -4.97
N GLY A 769 -24.42 -0.58 -3.86
CA GLY A 769 -24.99 -0.51 -2.52
C GLY A 769 -24.48 -1.60 -1.59
N SER A 770 -24.94 -1.56 -0.32
CA SER A 770 -24.50 -2.45 0.77
C SER A 770 -25.55 -3.52 1.14
N ASP A 771 -26.74 -3.48 0.59
CA ASP A 771 -27.74 -4.55 0.76
C ASP A 771 -27.42 -5.75 -0.15
N TYR A 772 -26.42 -6.53 0.24
CA TYR A 772 -25.94 -7.65 -0.58
C TYR A 772 -26.98 -8.76 -0.77
N ALA A 773 -27.91 -8.93 0.16
CA ALA A 773 -29.00 -9.89 0.03
C ALA A 773 -30.02 -9.45 -1.03
N GLY A 774 -30.42 -8.18 -1.00
CA GLY A 774 -31.28 -7.59 -2.02
C GLY A 774 -30.62 -7.58 -3.41
N LEU A 775 -29.31 -7.30 -3.49
CA LEU A 775 -28.56 -7.35 -4.74
C LEU A 775 -28.48 -8.79 -5.30
N ALA A 776 -28.25 -9.80 -4.45
CA ALA A 776 -28.25 -11.19 -4.88
C ALA A 776 -29.62 -11.65 -5.39
N LYS A 777 -30.70 -11.20 -4.72
CA LYS A 777 -32.08 -11.46 -5.15
C LYS A 777 -32.39 -10.87 -6.52
N ARG A 778 -31.90 -9.67 -6.84
CA ARG A 778 -32.03 -9.08 -8.18
C ARG A 778 -31.35 -9.92 -9.27
N VAL A 779 -30.19 -10.50 -8.96
CA VAL A 779 -29.49 -11.41 -9.89
C VAL A 779 -30.30 -12.71 -10.06
N GLU A 780 -30.82 -13.27 -8.96
CA GLU A 780 -31.67 -14.47 -8.99
C GLU A 780 -32.91 -14.26 -9.85
N GLU A 781 -33.64 -13.16 -9.64
CA GLU A 781 -34.84 -12.82 -10.42
C GLU A 781 -34.51 -12.70 -11.91
N ALA A 782 -33.35 -12.09 -12.25
CA ALA A 782 -32.91 -12.01 -13.61
C ALA A 782 -32.55 -13.39 -14.23
N VAL A 783 -31.96 -14.31 -13.45
CA VAL A 783 -31.71 -15.69 -13.90
C VAL A 783 -33.03 -16.46 -14.07
N ARG A 784 -34.00 -16.28 -13.17
CA ARG A 784 -35.33 -16.91 -13.28
C ARG A 784 -36.12 -16.44 -14.51
N ALA A 785 -35.98 -15.16 -14.84
CA ALA A 785 -36.67 -14.53 -15.98
C ALA A 785 -36.15 -15.00 -17.36
N LEU A 786 -34.92 -15.58 -17.44
CA LEU A 786 -34.38 -16.18 -18.66
C LEU A 786 -35.04 -17.55 -18.99
#